data_fb116c16d0a31a65a82178df8e2ab512
#
_entry.id   fb116c16d0a31a65a82178df8e2ab512
#
_cell.length_a   1.000
_cell.length_b   1.000
_cell.length_c   1.000
_cell.angle_alpha   90.00
_cell.angle_beta   90.00
_cell.angle_gamma   90.00
#
_symmetry.space_group_name_H-M   'P 1'
#
loop_
_entity.id
_entity.type
_entity.pdbx_description
1 polymer ?
#
loop_
_entity_poly.entity_id
_entity_poly.type
_entity_poly.pdbx_seq_one_letter_code
_entity_poly.pdbx_strand_id
1 'polypeptide(L)'
;MRQIYLVIAGILIAVPVIFTSLASPRSNLTVSYNIFADTVPKGADISSPALKTPEPAKTDTQLPARTDTVGMTTDSTGVDSLHGPKLSKDSLDAPVAYKAKDSIILVIPDKKFYMYGTANTKYKTMEITAERMTYLQSTGIMEATTALDTAHKPFGRPHFKDGGQEFDSDTLRFAMETKKAKIYNTKSQYGEGYVHSEQTKRLPDNSIFGFKNGYTTCNLDTPHFQFRARKIKVIPDKLVISGPANLEIEGIPTPLFIPFAIFPITQGQRSGILVPGYVVNAQKGMGLENGGYYLGLGEHFDLTMRGDIYSYGSWSFTASPTYRKRYHYNGGMTLSFANTRFGDPSVKSEFSRSRDFRITWNHSMDSKARPGVNFGANVNFGTASYNTYNVYDYATRVNNNIGSSISFSKTWQGKPFNFTSGLTHSQNLSTRDVQIAFPNATFSMNTQYPFQPKELIGKSKWYHKLGVGYTATLANNVSFKDSVFGKPKMWDALQSGMKQNIPISFTIPVFKNFTLSPGISYAEYWYTKKTERRWNPNKRVSIDSLGGLDTIYTQGFFAARQASASISLSTAVYGMYVFPKGSRVKAIRHVMRPTLSISAQPDLARNAYYNLFYNRDSASQRASFFTSSSVGVPAEGRAGSISFGLDNNLEMKVFSAKDTSANKEKKVKLLDGFGFNGSYNMLADSFKLSTFSLYARTNLFDKINITASGNIDPYVYNRGRRIDKYVWNTGKFSPGRLSNATIALSTSLTSPDKKAKAKQDQINNIENAESTDAAFQAQQRQLQAVKRNPGEYVDFDIPWKLDLSYSLTYSNTISADSGGVVKTFTQYLTFSGDFSLTPKWKVGVNSGYDFINNQLGYTNMYISRDLHCWQMSINLIPIGTYRQFSITISPKAGILRDLRINRSRTFYDL
;
A
#
# COMPACT_ATOMS: atom_id res chain seq x y z
N MET A 1 -13.27 -6.22 -30.56
CA MET A 1 -13.99 -4.99 -30.19
C MET A 1 -15.50 -5.12 -30.33
N ARG A 2 -16.08 -5.67 -31.41
CA ARG A 2 -17.55 -5.84 -31.56
C ARG A 2 -18.22 -6.69 -30.45
N GLN A 3 -17.54 -7.68 -29.90
CA GLN A 3 -18.10 -8.52 -28.81
C GLN A 3 -18.11 -7.85 -27.44
N ILE A 4 -17.23 -6.89 -27.20
CA ILE A 4 -17.18 -6.14 -25.92
C ILE A 4 -18.31 -5.09 -25.89
N TYR A 5 -18.64 -4.47 -27.03
CA TYR A 5 -19.77 -3.53 -27.13
C TYR A 5 -21.12 -4.23 -26.91
N LEU A 6 -21.27 -5.48 -27.35
CA LEU A 6 -22.50 -6.25 -27.15
C LEU A 6 -22.67 -6.68 -25.68
N VAL A 7 -21.59 -6.93 -24.95
CA VAL A 7 -21.67 -7.26 -23.51
C VAL A 7 -21.98 -6.03 -22.67
N ILE A 8 -21.38 -4.88 -22.97
CA ILE A 8 -21.64 -3.62 -22.26
C ILE A 8 -23.07 -3.09 -22.58
N ALA A 9 -23.51 -3.17 -23.81
CA ALA A 9 -24.87 -2.83 -24.20
C ALA A 9 -25.90 -3.79 -23.58
N GLY A 10 -25.60 -5.08 -23.47
CA GLY A 10 -26.44 -6.09 -22.82
C GLY A 10 -26.60 -5.84 -21.31
N ILE A 11 -25.56 -5.39 -20.63
CA ILE A 11 -25.62 -5.07 -19.20
C ILE A 11 -26.40 -3.77 -18.94
N LEU A 12 -26.26 -2.76 -19.81
CA LEU A 12 -26.98 -1.49 -19.69
C LEU A 12 -28.49 -1.63 -20.02
N ILE A 13 -28.89 -2.62 -20.80
CA ILE A 13 -30.29 -2.90 -21.14
C ILE A 13 -30.94 -3.86 -20.13
N ALA A 14 -30.17 -4.74 -19.50
CA ALA A 14 -30.70 -5.72 -18.54
C ALA A 14 -31.12 -5.10 -17.18
N VAL A 15 -30.54 -3.97 -16.79
CA VAL A 15 -30.86 -3.33 -15.49
C VAL A 15 -32.30 -2.76 -15.44
N PRO A 16 -32.84 -2.10 -16.47
CA PRO A 16 -34.24 -1.68 -16.43
C PRO A 16 -35.24 -2.82 -16.64
N VAL A 17 -34.89 -3.91 -17.32
CA VAL A 17 -35.79 -5.05 -17.57
C VAL A 17 -36.08 -5.87 -16.29
N ILE A 18 -35.15 -5.93 -15.35
CA ILE A 18 -35.36 -6.61 -14.06
C ILE A 18 -36.36 -5.84 -13.18
N PHE A 19 -36.48 -4.52 -13.35
CA PHE A 19 -37.45 -3.72 -12.59
C PHE A 19 -38.87 -3.71 -13.21
N THR A 20 -39.03 -4.06 -14.50
CA THR A 20 -40.34 -4.11 -15.15
C THR A 20 -40.98 -5.51 -15.16
N SER A 21 -40.19 -6.59 -14.97
CA SER A 21 -40.70 -7.97 -14.98
C SER A 21 -41.27 -8.47 -13.65
N LEU A 22 -41.28 -7.67 -12.58
CA LEU A 22 -41.94 -7.97 -11.33
C LEU A 22 -43.48 -7.71 -11.34
N ALA A 23 -44.04 -7.37 -12.51
CA ALA A 23 -45.44 -7.00 -12.67
C ALA A 23 -46.27 -7.97 -13.55
N SER A 24 -45.85 -9.19 -13.81
CA SER A 24 -46.66 -10.17 -14.57
C SER A 24 -46.73 -11.55 -13.90
N PRO A 25 -47.95 -12.11 -13.70
CA PRO A 25 -48.05 -13.46 -13.12
C PRO A 25 -48.08 -14.54 -14.22
N ARG A 26 -47.57 -15.69 -13.86
CA ARG A 26 -47.70 -17.03 -14.47
C ARG A 26 -46.63 -17.51 -15.44
N SER A 27 -45.77 -18.33 -14.93
CA SER A 27 -45.55 -19.67 -15.47
C SER A 27 -45.12 -20.60 -14.32
N ASN A 28 -45.86 -21.72 -14.19
CA ASN A 28 -45.62 -22.78 -13.20
C ASN A 28 -44.31 -23.48 -13.52
N LEU A 29 -43.24 -23.14 -12.83
CA LEU A 29 -42.04 -23.96 -12.70
C LEU A 29 -42.07 -24.56 -11.30
N THR A 30 -42.55 -25.81 -11.20
CA THR A 30 -42.43 -26.63 -10.03
C THR A 30 -40.99 -26.95 -9.78
N VAL A 31 -40.36 -26.21 -8.88
CA VAL A 31 -39.05 -26.53 -8.35
C VAL A 31 -39.26 -27.47 -7.18
N SER A 32 -39.02 -28.73 -7.41
CA SER A 32 -39.01 -29.72 -6.31
C SER A 32 -37.71 -29.56 -5.52
N TYR A 33 -37.85 -29.10 -4.29
CA TYR A 33 -36.76 -29.09 -3.33
C TYR A 33 -36.63 -30.46 -2.68
N ASN A 34 -35.63 -31.22 -3.10
CA ASN A 34 -35.21 -32.37 -2.34
C ASN A 34 -34.37 -31.90 -1.15
N ILE A 35 -34.91 -32.01 0.04
CA ILE A 35 -34.20 -31.77 1.30
C ILE A 35 -33.34 -33.02 1.56
N PHE A 36 -32.11 -33.02 1.09
CA PHE A 36 -31.12 -33.97 1.56
C PHE A 36 -30.60 -33.51 2.91
N ALA A 37 -30.88 -34.26 3.94
CA ALA A 37 -30.20 -34.13 5.21
C ALA A 37 -28.76 -34.58 5.02
N ASP A 38 -27.82 -33.64 5.02
CA ASP A 38 -26.40 -33.96 5.13
C ASP A 38 -26.17 -34.61 6.48
N THR A 39 -26.14 -35.95 6.50
CA THR A 39 -25.56 -36.68 7.61
C THR A 39 -24.08 -36.36 7.62
N VAL A 40 -23.63 -35.64 8.63
CA VAL A 40 -22.23 -35.51 8.97
C VAL A 40 -21.64 -36.93 9.01
N PRO A 41 -20.65 -37.28 8.19
CA PRO A 41 -19.98 -38.55 8.33
C PRO A 41 -19.33 -38.56 9.71
N LYS A 42 -19.69 -39.53 10.53
CA LYS A 42 -18.94 -39.87 11.74
C LYS A 42 -17.48 -40.08 11.34
N GLY A 43 -16.61 -39.34 12.00
CA GLY A 43 -15.21 -39.55 12.16
C GLY A 43 -14.55 -40.55 11.21
N ALA A 44 -14.04 -40.06 10.08
CA ALA A 44 -12.86 -40.63 9.48
C ALA A 44 -11.70 -39.80 10.04
N ASP A 45 -10.83 -40.42 10.77
CA ASP A 45 -9.52 -39.94 11.12
C ASP A 45 -8.84 -39.47 9.84
N ILE A 46 -8.84 -38.18 9.62
CA ILE A 46 -7.93 -37.56 8.66
C ILE A 46 -6.60 -37.42 9.40
N SER A 47 -5.85 -38.51 9.45
CA SER A 47 -4.41 -38.43 9.57
C SER A 47 -3.94 -37.55 8.42
N SER A 48 -3.59 -36.31 8.73
CA SER A 48 -2.86 -35.44 7.82
C SER A 48 -1.64 -36.20 7.33
N PRO A 49 -1.38 -36.30 6.01
CA PRO A 49 -0.10 -36.80 5.54
C PRO A 49 0.95 -35.81 6.06
N ALA A 50 1.80 -36.30 6.92
CA ALA A 50 3.00 -35.61 7.36
C ALA A 50 3.74 -35.14 6.11
N LEU A 51 3.84 -33.83 5.95
CA LEU A 51 4.79 -33.25 5.03
C LEU A 51 6.14 -33.78 5.43
N LYS A 52 6.69 -34.67 4.59
CA LYS A 52 8.10 -35.05 4.66
C LYS A 52 8.91 -33.78 4.50
N THR A 53 9.46 -33.31 5.58
CA THR A 53 10.57 -32.36 5.59
C THR A 53 11.68 -32.97 4.74
N PRO A 54 12.24 -32.26 3.77
CA PRO A 54 13.45 -32.74 3.10
C PRO A 54 14.55 -32.78 4.15
N GLU A 55 15.12 -33.93 4.32
CA GLU A 55 16.32 -34.15 5.12
C GLU A 55 17.43 -33.23 4.59
N PRO A 56 18.16 -32.50 5.46
CA PRO A 56 19.26 -31.67 5.00
C PRO A 56 20.35 -32.58 4.48
N ALA A 57 20.75 -32.38 3.24
CA ALA A 57 21.91 -33.01 2.65
C ALA A 57 23.11 -32.82 3.57
N LYS A 58 23.66 -33.91 4.00
CA LYS A 58 24.95 -33.95 4.71
C LYS A 58 26.03 -33.43 3.77
N THR A 59 26.46 -32.23 4.00
CA THR A 59 27.68 -31.69 3.41
C THR A 59 28.81 -32.23 4.27
N ASP A 60 29.51 -33.22 3.76
CA ASP A 60 30.81 -33.68 4.31
C ASP A 60 31.81 -32.53 4.18
N THR A 61 31.98 -31.80 5.26
CA THR A 61 33.10 -30.87 5.41
C THR A 61 34.24 -31.66 6.08
N GLN A 62 35.06 -32.30 5.28
CA GLN A 62 36.37 -32.76 5.74
C GLN A 62 37.28 -31.55 5.88
N LEU A 63 37.52 -31.16 7.11
CA LEU A 63 38.68 -30.34 7.50
C LEU A 63 39.94 -31.20 7.32
N PRO A 64 40.98 -30.68 6.66
CA PRO A 64 42.28 -31.40 6.70
C PRO A 64 42.88 -31.28 8.07
N ALA A 65 43.10 -32.44 8.69
CA ALA A 65 43.82 -32.56 9.93
C ALA A 65 45.28 -32.06 9.78
N ARG A 66 45.67 -31.18 10.67
CA ARG A 66 47.07 -30.90 10.97
C ARG A 66 47.69 -32.19 11.54
N THR A 67 48.70 -32.72 10.89
CA THR A 67 49.61 -33.66 11.47
C THR A 67 51.01 -33.03 11.52
N ASP A 68 51.37 -32.57 12.71
CA ASP A 68 52.76 -32.41 13.07
C ASP A 68 53.35 -33.81 13.23
N THR A 69 54.40 -34.11 12.49
CA THR A 69 55.28 -35.23 12.85
C THR A 69 56.71 -34.88 12.53
N VAL A 70 57.42 -34.89 13.59
CA VAL A 70 58.88 -34.77 13.72
C VAL A 70 59.61 -35.87 12.95
N GLY A 71 60.78 -35.52 12.48
CA GLY A 71 61.69 -36.20 11.64
C GLY A 71 62.13 -37.65 11.96
N MET A 72 62.59 -38.26 10.94
CA MET A 72 63.74 -39.19 11.07
C MET A 72 64.51 -39.31 9.75
N THR A 73 65.71 -39.04 9.87
CA THR A 73 66.78 -39.26 8.90
C THR A 73 66.93 -40.74 8.51
N THR A 74 67.04 -41.00 7.20
CA THR A 74 67.92 -42.08 6.72
C THR A 74 68.50 -41.78 5.33
N ASP A 75 69.80 -41.88 5.24
CA ASP A 75 70.59 -41.89 4.02
C ASP A 75 70.15 -42.96 2.99
N SER A 76 70.19 -42.63 1.74
CA SER A 76 70.95 -43.41 0.75
C SER A 76 70.86 -42.84 -0.68
N THR A 77 72.04 -42.53 -1.18
CA THR A 77 72.57 -42.76 -2.54
C THR A 77 71.79 -42.40 -3.76
N GLY A 78 72.23 -41.34 -4.37
CA GLY A 78 72.59 -41.09 -5.77
C GLY A 78 71.70 -41.64 -6.90
N VAL A 79 71.01 -40.73 -7.61
CA VAL A 79 70.83 -40.76 -9.03
C VAL A 79 70.80 -39.33 -9.58
N ASP A 80 71.47 -39.12 -10.69
CA ASP A 80 71.70 -37.89 -11.43
C ASP A 80 70.53 -36.94 -11.51
N SER A 81 70.73 -35.72 -11.05
CA SER A 81 69.83 -34.59 -11.30
C SER A 81 70.08 -34.03 -12.72
N LEU A 82 69.22 -34.37 -13.62
CA LEU A 82 68.97 -33.54 -14.80
C LEU A 82 68.70 -32.10 -14.36
N HIS A 83 69.60 -31.22 -14.74
CA HIS A 83 69.45 -29.79 -14.56
C HIS A 83 68.21 -29.35 -15.26
N GLY A 84 67.09 -29.07 -14.52
CA GLY A 84 65.98 -28.32 -15.03
C GLY A 84 66.48 -26.96 -15.57
N PRO A 85 65.90 -26.43 -16.60
CA PRO A 85 66.27 -25.12 -17.13
C PRO A 85 66.26 -24.09 -16.05
N LYS A 86 67.42 -23.44 -15.82
CA LYS A 86 67.56 -22.28 -14.93
C LYS A 86 66.50 -21.21 -15.39
N LEU A 87 65.45 -21.01 -14.62
CA LEU A 87 64.54 -19.93 -14.86
C LEU A 87 65.29 -18.58 -14.85
N SER A 88 65.21 -17.86 -15.95
CA SER A 88 65.82 -16.56 -16.07
C SER A 88 65.32 -15.65 -14.96
N LYS A 89 66.15 -14.69 -14.49
CA LYS A 89 65.73 -13.67 -13.54
C LYS A 89 64.53 -12.83 -13.99
N ASP A 90 64.16 -12.92 -15.27
CA ASP A 90 63.05 -12.20 -15.94
C ASP A 90 61.84 -13.08 -16.15
N SER A 91 61.69 -14.17 -15.41
CA SER A 91 60.50 -15.07 -15.48
C SER A 91 59.30 -14.43 -14.78
N LEU A 92 58.15 -14.41 -15.45
CA LEU A 92 56.87 -13.99 -14.85
C LEU A 92 56.47 -14.95 -13.72
N ASP A 93 55.82 -14.41 -12.69
CA ASP A 93 55.38 -15.15 -11.49
C ASP A 93 54.32 -16.27 -11.78
N ALA A 94 53.80 -16.36 -13.00
CA ALA A 94 52.87 -17.39 -13.41
C ALA A 94 52.90 -17.57 -14.95
N PRO A 95 52.49 -18.74 -15.45
CA PRO A 95 52.46 -18.97 -16.89
C PRO A 95 51.39 -18.12 -17.55
N VAL A 96 51.65 -17.61 -18.73
CA VAL A 96 50.68 -16.90 -19.58
C VAL A 96 50.06 -17.90 -20.55
N ALA A 97 48.76 -18.11 -20.44
CA ALA A 97 48.03 -18.94 -21.41
C ALA A 97 47.44 -18.02 -22.49
N TYR A 98 47.62 -18.42 -23.75
CA TYR A 98 47.12 -17.66 -24.90
C TYR A 98 46.43 -18.58 -25.90
N LYS A 99 45.36 -18.05 -26.52
CA LYS A 99 44.58 -18.72 -27.57
C LYS A 99 44.27 -17.72 -28.67
N ALA A 100 44.24 -18.12 -29.89
CA ALA A 100 43.72 -17.35 -31.01
C ALA A 100 42.87 -18.27 -31.89
N LYS A 101 41.85 -17.74 -32.53
CA LYS A 101 40.96 -18.53 -33.40
C LYS A 101 41.56 -18.71 -34.77
N ASP A 102 42.25 -17.70 -35.33
CA ASP A 102 42.73 -17.75 -36.71
C ASP A 102 44.21 -18.19 -36.76
N SER A 103 45.16 -17.40 -36.20
CA SER A 103 46.56 -17.72 -36.24
C SER A 103 47.39 -17.13 -35.11
N ILE A 104 48.48 -17.79 -34.75
CA ILE A 104 49.51 -17.30 -33.86
C ILE A 104 50.82 -17.37 -34.60
N ILE A 105 51.48 -16.22 -34.78
CA ILE A 105 52.72 -16.06 -35.52
C ILE A 105 53.82 -15.63 -34.56
N LEU A 106 54.85 -16.44 -34.43
CA LEU A 106 56.07 -16.09 -33.70
C LEU A 106 57.16 -15.64 -34.66
N VAL A 107 57.57 -14.40 -34.48
CA VAL A 107 58.76 -13.84 -35.22
C VAL A 107 59.98 -13.94 -34.30
N ILE A 108 60.79 -14.94 -34.51
CA ILE A 108 61.90 -15.30 -33.62
C ILE A 108 62.98 -14.17 -33.53
N PRO A 109 63.37 -13.49 -34.62
CA PRO A 109 64.36 -12.41 -34.51
C PRO A 109 63.92 -11.24 -33.64
N ASP A 110 62.67 -10.88 -33.76
CA ASP A 110 62.10 -9.74 -33.05
C ASP A 110 61.55 -10.11 -31.67
N LYS A 111 61.48 -11.40 -31.33
CA LYS A 111 60.87 -11.93 -30.12
C LYS A 111 59.39 -11.44 -29.94
N LYS A 112 58.63 -11.44 -31.04
CA LYS A 112 57.23 -10.97 -31.08
C LYS A 112 56.29 -12.10 -31.37
N PHE A 113 55.15 -12.11 -30.61
CA PHE A 113 54.03 -12.97 -30.87
C PHE A 113 52.85 -12.16 -31.41
N TYR A 114 52.37 -12.50 -32.57
CA TYR A 114 51.14 -11.95 -33.13
C TYR A 114 50.02 -12.97 -33.02
N MET A 115 48.87 -12.56 -32.55
CA MET A 115 47.67 -13.36 -32.39
C MET A 115 46.52 -12.68 -33.14
N TYR A 116 45.82 -13.44 -33.99
CA TYR A 116 44.72 -12.95 -34.83
C TYR A 116 43.49 -13.80 -34.64
N GLY A 117 42.29 -13.17 -34.70
CA GLY A 117 41.00 -13.83 -34.61
C GLY A 117 40.61 -14.15 -33.16
N THR A 118 39.87 -13.27 -32.52
CA THR A 118 39.36 -13.42 -31.14
C THR A 118 40.45 -13.97 -30.19
N ALA A 119 41.62 -13.33 -30.22
CA ALA A 119 42.73 -13.70 -29.36
C ALA A 119 42.40 -13.51 -27.90
N ASN A 120 42.73 -14.49 -27.06
CA ASN A 120 42.49 -14.47 -25.60
C ASN A 120 43.79 -14.79 -24.87
N THR A 121 44.13 -13.96 -23.91
CA THR A 121 45.32 -14.15 -23.05
C THR A 121 44.90 -14.13 -21.59
N LYS A 122 45.35 -15.16 -20.84
CA LYS A 122 45.10 -15.28 -19.40
C LYS A 122 46.39 -15.27 -18.63
N TYR A 123 46.49 -14.43 -17.64
CA TYR A 123 47.60 -14.35 -16.71
C TYR A 123 47.06 -14.15 -15.27
N LYS A 124 47.16 -15.18 -14.44
CA LYS A 124 46.52 -15.23 -13.11
C LYS A 124 45.02 -14.98 -13.21
N THR A 125 44.55 -13.90 -12.59
CA THR A 125 43.14 -13.48 -12.59
C THR A 125 42.79 -12.57 -13.77
N MET A 126 43.81 -12.12 -14.51
CA MET A 126 43.64 -11.21 -15.65
C MET A 126 43.30 -12.00 -16.93
N GLU A 127 42.34 -11.50 -17.65
CA GLU A 127 41.97 -11.98 -18.96
C GLU A 127 41.84 -10.82 -19.95
N ILE A 128 42.49 -10.93 -21.10
CA ILE A 128 42.40 -9.95 -22.19
C ILE A 128 41.89 -10.68 -23.42
N THR A 129 40.86 -10.14 -24.04
CA THR A 129 40.32 -10.68 -25.31
C THR A 129 40.32 -9.56 -26.33
N ALA A 130 40.80 -9.78 -27.55
CA ALA A 130 40.77 -8.81 -28.63
C ALA A 130 40.89 -9.50 -30.00
N GLU A 131 40.57 -8.80 -31.09
CA GLU A 131 40.73 -9.32 -32.43
C GLU A 131 42.19 -9.46 -32.83
N ARG A 132 43.02 -8.52 -32.38
CA ARG A 132 44.46 -8.53 -32.61
C ARG A 132 45.21 -8.31 -31.33
N MET A 133 46.17 -9.17 -31.05
CA MET A 133 47.11 -8.97 -29.95
C MET A 133 48.54 -9.18 -30.39
N THR A 134 49.44 -8.37 -29.86
CA THR A 134 50.89 -8.49 -30.08
C THR A 134 51.56 -8.55 -28.72
N TYR A 135 52.40 -9.54 -28.48
CA TYR A 135 53.21 -9.64 -27.25
C TYR A 135 54.68 -9.48 -27.66
N LEU A 136 55.32 -8.47 -27.05
CA LEU A 136 56.75 -8.22 -27.18
C LEU A 136 57.48 -8.84 -26.00
N GLN A 137 58.13 -9.97 -26.22
CA GLN A 137 58.84 -10.69 -25.18
C GLN A 137 60.04 -9.91 -24.63
N SER A 138 60.67 -9.06 -25.44
CA SER A 138 61.83 -8.25 -25.01
C SER A 138 61.49 -7.20 -23.97
N THR A 139 60.27 -6.71 -23.95
CA THR A 139 59.83 -5.63 -23.06
C THR A 139 58.69 -6.08 -22.11
N GLY A 140 58.25 -7.31 -22.25
CA GLY A 140 57.10 -7.87 -21.49
C GLY A 140 55.76 -7.12 -21.75
N ILE A 141 55.67 -6.40 -22.90
CA ILE A 141 54.47 -5.60 -23.21
C ILE A 141 53.54 -6.36 -24.11
N MET A 142 52.30 -6.47 -23.70
CA MET A 142 51.19 -6.93 -24.51
C MET A 142 50.40 -5.75 -25.05
N GLU A 143 50.16 -5.71 -26.34
CA GLU A 143 49.32 -4.75 -27.03
C GLU A 143 48.13 -5.42 -27.66
N ALA A 144 46.91 -4.99 -27.31
CA ALA A 144 45.68 -5.43 -27.88
C ALA A 144 45.00 -4.29 -28.64
N THR A 145 44.51 -4.53 -29.85
CA THR A 145 43.93 -3.50 -30.70
C THR A 145 42.64 -3.97 -31.34
N THR A 146 41.72 -3.01 -31.53
CA THR A 146 40.50 -3.18 -32.31
C THR A 146 40.83 -3.41 -33.79
N ALA A 147 40.13 -4.34 -34.48
CA ALA A 147 40.18 -4.49 -35.92
C ALA A 147 39.09 -3.63 -36.59
N LEU A 148 39.28 -3.36 -37.87
CA LEU A 148 38.28 -2.72 -38.73
C LEU A 148 37.75 -3.74 -39.73
N ASP A 149 36.41 -3.77 -39.94
CA ASP A 149 35.78 -4.59 -40.97
C ASP A 149 35.99 -3.96 -42.37
N THR A 150 35.50 -4.59 -43.40
CA THR A 150 35.58 -4.11 -44.80
C THR A 150 34.82 -2.78 -45.00
N ALA A 151 33.90 -2.42 -44.12
CA ALA A 151 33.16 -1.16 -44.10
C ALA A 151 33.79 -0.13 -43.16
N HIS A 152 35.02 -0.35 -42.71
CA HIS A 152 35.75 0.50 -41.77
C HIS A 152 35.07 0.69 -40.40
N LYS A 153 34.19 -0.26 -40.03
CA LYS A 153 33.60 -0.24 -38.68
C LYS A 153 34.47 -1.03 -37.72
N PRO A 154 34.66 -0.50 -36.48
CA PRO A 154 35.44 -1.17 -35.46
C PRO A 154 34.74 -2.43 -34.96
N PHE A 155 35.44 -3.56 -34.92
CA PHE A 155 34.96 -4.80 -34.30
C PHE A 155 36.07 -5.48 -33.49
N GLY A 156 35.70 -6.41 -32.60
CA GLY A 156 36.65 -7.15 -31.77
C GLY A 156 37.47 -6.23 -30.85
N ARG A 157 36.83 -5.26 -30.22
CA ARG A 157 37.44 -4.34 -29.25
C ARG A 157 38.14 -5.09 -28.12
N PRO A 158 39.33 -4.70 -27.69
CA PRO A 158 39.99 -5.24 -26.52
C PRO A 158 39.09 -5.17 -25.28
N HIS A 159 38.81 -6.31 -24.72
CA HIS A 159 38.06 -6.49 -23.47
C HIS A 159 39.04 -6.98 -22.40
N PHE A 160 39.09 -6.25 -21.28
CA PHE A 160 39.95 -6.53 -20.15
C PHE A 160 39.12 -6.91 -18.93
N LYS A 161 39.56 -7.99 -18.25
CA LYS A 161 38.96 -8.43 -17.00
C LYS A 161 40.04 -8.84 -16.01
N ASP A 162 40.01 -8.27 -14.80
CA ASP A 162 40.91 -8.63 -13.71
C ASP A 162 40.22 -8.38 -12.35
N GLY A 163 39.90 -9.46 -11.66
CA GLY A 163 39.10 -9.36 -10.42
C GLY A 163 37.73 -8.71 -10.65
N GLY A 164 37.47 -7.60 -9.97
CA GLY A 164 36.20 -6.82 -10.11
C GLY A 164 36.27 -5.74 -11.18
N GLN A 165 37.34 -5.61 -11.93
CA GLN A 165 37.52 -4.61 -13.00
C GLN A 165 37.23 -5.21 -14.36
N GLU A 166 36.37 -4.57 -15.11
CA GLU A 166 35.97 -4.98 -16.47
C GLU A 166 35.77 -3.73 -17.33
N PHE A 167 36.39 -3.69 -18.53
CA PHE A 167 36.22 -2.56 -19.45
C PHE A 167 36.55 -2.95 -20.88
N ASP A 168 35.96 -2.23 -21.82
CA ASP A 168 36.27 -2.25 -23.24
C ASP A 168 37.16 -1.06 -23.61
N SER A 169 37.98 -1.20 -24.67
CA SER A 169 38.85 -0.14 -25.14
C SER A 169 39.13 -0.28 -26.63
N ASP A 170 39.69 0.74 -27.27
CA ASP A 170 40.16 0.63 -28.67
C ASP A 170 41.58 0.08 -28.74
N THR A 171 42.43 0.46 -27.78
CA THR A 171 43.83 -0.03 -27.69
C THR A 171 44.19 -0.20 -26.22
N LEU A 172 44.76 -1.32 -25.87
CA LEU A 172 45.27 -1.66 -24.55
C LEU A 172 46.76 -2.04 -24.67
N ARG A 173 47.63 -1.35 -23.94
CA ARG A 173 49.05 -1.71 -23.74
C ARG A 173 49.27 -2.10 -22.28
N PHE A 174 49.61 -3.31 -22.03
CA PHE A 174 49.82 -3.86 -20.69
C PHE A 174 51.23 -4.39 -20.53
N ALA A 175 51.93 -3.86 -19.53
CA ALA A 175 53.28 -4.37 -19.18
C ALA A 175 53.12 -5.45 -18.09
N MET A 176 53.44 -6.69 -18.46
CA MET A 176 53.25 -7.89 -17.59
C MET A 176 54.08 -7.82 -16.31
N GLU A 177 55.33 -7.34 -16.40
CA GLU A 177 56.27 -7.23 -15.28
C GLU A 177 55.84 -6.17 -14.27
N THR A 178 55.54 -4.98 -14.77
CA THR A 178 55.26 -3.81 -13.92
C THR A 178 53.79 -3.68 -13.57
N LYS A 179 52.90 -4.53 -14.14
CA LYS A 179 51.46 -4.51 -14.01
C LYS A 179 50.80 -3.18 -14.33
N LYS A 180 51.51 -2.32 -15.10
CA LYS A 180 50.99 -1.02 -15.56
C LYS A 180 50.30 -1.18 -16.90
N ALA A 181 49.21 -0.44 -17.10
CA ALA A 181 48.57 -0.38 -18.40
C ALA A 181 48.34 1.05 -18.86
N LYS A 182 48.44 1.26 -20.18
CA LYS A 182 48.03 2.47 -20.88
C LYS A 182 46.93 2.09 -21.89
N ILE A 183 45.78 2.70 -21.79
CA ILE A 183 44.56 2.30 -22.47
C ILE A 183 43.95 3.51 -23.13
N TYR A 184 43.42 3.35 -24.34
CA TYR A 184 42.82 4.43 -25.12
C TYR A 184 41.35 4.11 -25.38
N ASN A 185 40.49 5.17 -25.26
CA ASN A 185 39.04 5.12 -25.46
C ASN A 185 38.36 4.02 -24.61
N THR A 186 38.59 4.14 -23.33
CA THR A 186 38.06 3.14 -22.33
C THR A 186 36.60 3.41 -22.04
N LYS A 187 35.79 2.35 -22.00
CA LYS A 187 34.42 2.34 -21.50
C LYS A 187 34.32 1.32 -20.37
N SER A 188 34.06 1.79 -19.16
CA SER A 188 33.94 0.95 -17.95
C SER A 188 32.60 1.17 -17.31
N GLN A 189 32.01 0.10 -16.77
CA GLN A 189 30.77 0.19 -16.01
C GLN A 189 31.03 0.11 -14.51
N TYR A 190 30.48 1.05 -13.74
CA TYR A 190 30.54 1.11 -12.29
C TYR A 190 29.14 1.28 -11.72
N GLY A 191 28.55 0.21 -11.20
CA GLY A 191 27.16 0.21 -10.75
C GLY A 191 26.19 0.54 -11.88
N GLU A 192 25.39 1.59 -11.72
CA GLU A 192 24.44 2.06 -12.75
C GLU A 192 25.08 3.04 -13.75
N GLY A 193 26.35 3.43 -13.56
CA GLY A 193 27.04 4.43 -14.37
C GLY A 193 28.12 3.86 -15.26
N TYR A 194 28.43 4.59 -16.33
CA TYR A 194 29.50 4.34 -17.28
C TYR A 194 30.53 5.46 -17.22
N VAL A 195 31.79 5.10 -17.24
CA VAL A 195 32.91 6.03 -17.36
C VAL A 195 33.56 5.83 -18.70
N HIS A 196 33.55 6.87 -19.54
CA HIS A 196 34.29 6.93 -20.79
C HIS A 196 35.54 7.74 -20.53
N SER A 197 36.70 7.28 -21.00
CA SER A 197 37.97 8.00 -20.86
C SER A 197 38.75 7.93 -22.16
N GLU A 198 39.24 9.08 -22.65
CA GLU A 198 40.08 9.14 -23.87
C GLU A 198 41.42 8.42 -23.64
N GLN A 199 42.02 8.64 -22.46
CA GLN A 199 43.21 7.94 -22.04
C GLN A 199 43.10 7.49 -20.58
N THR A 200 43.50 6.25 -20.35
CA THR A 200 43.48 5.65 -19.03
C THR A 200 44.85 5.05 -18.71
N LYS A 201 45.34 5.27 -17.49
CA LYS A 201 46.55 4.66 -16.96
C LYS A 201 46.16 3.85 -15.71
N ARG A 202 46.46 2.54 -15.73
CA ARG A 202 46.35 1.66 -14.57
C ARG A 202 47.71 1.51 -13.90
N LEU A 203 47.74 1.56 -12.59
CA LEU A 203 48.92 1.38 -11.76
C LEU A 203 48.96 -0.03 -11.13
N PRO A 204 50.12 -0.47 -10.56
CA PRO A 204 50.24 -1.78 -9.93
C PRO A 204 49.31 -2.00 -8.73
N ASP A 205 48.91 -0.93 -8.04
CA ASP A 205 47.92 -0.93 -6.95
C ASP A 205 46.48 -0.99 -7.45
N ASN A 206 46.26 -1.30 -8.70
CA ASN A 206 44.98 -1.30 -9.40
C ASN A 206 44.29 0.06 -9.48
N SER A 207 44.87 1.14 -8.99
CA SER A 207 44.31 2.49 -9.18
C SER A 207 44.34 2.90 -10.64
N ILE A 208 43.33 3.63 -11.10
CA ILE A 208 43.12 4.05 -12.47
C ILE A 208 43.10 5.57 -12.52
N PHE A 209 43.90 6.15 -13.41
CA PHE A 209 43.87 7.58 -13.72
C PHE A 209 43.29 7.75 -15.13
N GLY A 210 42.26 8.52 -15.24
CA GLY A 210 41.64 8.86 -16.53
C GLY A 210 41.90 10.33 -16.91
N PHE A 211 42.03 10.57 -18.20
CA PHE A 211 42.16 11.90 -18.82
C PHE A 211 41.04 12.10 -19.83
N LYS A 212 40.41 13.29 -19.81
CA LYS A 212 39.22 13.64 -20.60
C LYS A 212 38.09 12.57 -20.41
N ASN A 213 37.54 12.56 -19.25
CA ASN A 213 36.57 11.57 -18.83
C ASN A 213 35.17 12.09 -18.92
N GLY A 214 34.20 11.21 -19.25
CA GLY A 214 32.78 11.43 -19.16
C GLY A 214 32.16 10.40 -18.24
N TYR A 215 31.47 10.84 -17.21
CA TYR A 215 30.61 9.97 -16.40
C TYR A 215 29.16 10.15 -16.82
N THR A 216 28.50 9.05 -17.13
CA THR A 216 27.09 9.03 -17.56
C THR A 216 26.37 7.78 -17.07
N THR A 217 25.04 7.82 -17.03
CA THR A 217 24.20 6.63 -16.84
C THR A 217 23.58 6.15 -18.17
N CYS A 218 24.01 6.73 -19.28
CA CYS A 218 23.63 6.33 -20.62
C CYS A 218 24.58 5.24 -21.13
N ASN A 219 24.05 4.15 -21.65
CA ASN A 219 24.85 3.01 -22.16
C ASN A 219 25.34 3.17 -23.60
N LEU A 220 24.98 4.27 -24.26
CA LEU A 220 25.44 4.55 -25.63
C LEU A 220 26.91 4.94 -25.67
N ASP A 221 27.55 4.69 -26.80
CA ASP A 221 28.93 5.13 -27.03
C ASP A 221 29.07 6.66 -27.11
N THR A 222 28.05 7.33 -27.65
CA THR A 222 27.84 8.77 -27.56
C THR A 222 26.66 9.02 -26.63
N PRO A 223 26.93 9.32 -25.36
CA PRO A 223 25.86 9.47 -24.39
C PRO A 223 25.09 10.77 -24.56
N HIS A 224 23.76 10.77 -24.35
CA HIS A 224 22.92 11.95 -24.41
C HIS A 224 23.29 13.00 -23.34
N PHE A 225 23.95 12.59 -22.27
CA PHE A 225 24.49 13.49 -21.25
C PHE A 225 25.68 12.86 -20.56
N GLN A 226 26.60 13.66 -20.09
CA GLN A 226 27.73 13.23 -19.30
C GLN A 226 28.25 14.35 -18.41
N PHE A 227 28.81 13.99 -17.28
CA PHE A 227 29.64 14.88 -16.47
C PHE A 227 31.06 14.78 -17.00
N ARG A 228 31.51 15.80 -17.71
CA ARG A 228 32.85 15.81 -18.33
C ARG A 228 33.88 16.39 -17.37
N ALA A 229 34.85 15.56 -17.02
CA ALA A 229 35.96 15.94 -16.15
C ALA A 229 37.29 15.76 -16.85
N ARG A 230 38.22 16.72 -16.73
CA ARG A 230 39.54 16.64 -17.36
C ARG A 230 40.37 15.48 -16.77
N LYS A 231 40.33 15.27 -15.45
CA LYS A 231 41.07 14.23 -14.74
C LYS A 231 40.19 13.52 -13.73
N ILE A 232 40.30 12.19 -13.68
CA ILE A 232 39.70 11.38 -12.63
C ILE A 232 40.76 10.42 -12.06
N LYS A 233 40.58 10.02 -10.81
CA LYS A 233 41.24 8.89 -10.16
C LYS A 233 40.21 7.93 -9.64
N VAL A 234 40.26 6.68 -10.06
CA VAL A 234 39.44 5.58 -9.57
C VAL A 234 40.27 4.72 -8.64
N ILE A 235 39.81 4.56 -7.41
CA ILE A 235 40.37 3.57 -6.47
C ILE A 235 39.36 2.44 -6.42
N PRO A 236 39.66 1.27 -6.98
CA PRO A 236 38.72 0.16 -7.07
C PRO A 236 38.11 -0.17 -5.73
N ASP A 237 36.84 -0.56 -5.75
CA ASP A 237 36.03 -0.93 -4.58
C ASP A 237 35.98 0.11 -3.46
N LYS A 238 36.50 1.33 -3.70
CA LYS A 238 36.47 2.43 -2.73
C LYS A 238 35.74 3.66 -3.27
N LEU A 239 36.34 4.41 -4.18
CA LEU A 239 35.83 5.70 -4.61
C LEU A 239 36.40 6.18 -5.95
N VAL A 240 35.65 7.06 -6.61
CA VAL A 240 36.12 7.88 -7.75
C VAL A 240 36.31 9.32 -7.28
N ILE A 241 37.45 9.89 -7.53
CA ILE A 241 37.76 11.31 -7.31
C ILE A 241 37.77 12.00 -8.67
N SER A 242 36.94 13.01 -8.84
CA SER A 242 36.90 13.83 -10.06
C SER A 242 37.47 15.22 -9.79
N GLY A 243 38.24 15.71 -10.73
CA GLY A 243 38.56 17.15 -10.83
C GLY A 243 37.31 17.95 -11.25
N PRO A 244 37.49 19.24 -11.60
CA PRO A 244 36.41 20.07 -12.08
C PRO A 244 35.64 19.40 -13.22
N ALA A 245 34.29 19.36 -13.10
CA ALA A 245 33.43 18.70 -14.05
C ALA A 245 32.25 19.58 -14.45
N ASN A 246 31.88 19.55 -15.72
CA ASN A 246 30.73 20.23 -16.28
C ASN A 246 29.71 19.18 -16.75
N LEU A 247 28.44 19.47 -16.58
CA LEU A 247 27.40 18.68 -17.22
C LEU A 247 27.30 19.06 -18.70
N GLU A 248 27.44 18.09 -19.60
CA GLU A 248 27.21 18.24 -21.05
C GLU A 248 25.92 17.47 -21.41
N ILE A 249 25.08 18.06 -22.23
CA ILE A 249 23.87 17.43 -22.81
C ILE A 249 24.03 17.50 -24.33
N GLU A 250 23.97 16.37 -25.00
CA GLU A 250 24.22 16.23 -26.46
C GLU A 250 25.51 16.93 -26.92
N GLY A 251 26.57 16.85 -26.07
CA GLY A 251 27.85 17.46 -26.34
C GLY A 251 27.93 18.98 -26.06
N ILE A 252 26.84 19.62 -25.68
CA ILE A 252 26.79 21.05 -25.34
C ILE A 252 27.00 21.22 -23.82
N PRO A 253 28.03 21.96 -23.39
CA PRO A 253 28.25 22.20 -21.96
C PRO A 253 27.16 23.12 -21.38
N THR A 254 26.61 22.66 -20.26
CA THR A 254 25.63 23.45 -19.48
C THR A 254 26.35 24.31 -18.44
N PRO A 255 25.69 25.33 -17.86
CA PRO A 255 26.27 26.13 -16.78
C PRO A 255 26.43 25.38 -15.45
N LEU A 256 26.01 24.10 -15.37
CA LEU A 256 26.20 23.30 -14.19
C LEU A 256 27.66 22.85 -14.05
N PHE A 257 28.36 23.45 -13.10
CA PHE A 257 29.75 23.21 -12.80
C PHE A 257 29.93 22.64 -11.40
N ILE A 258 30.72 21.58 -11.31
CA ILE A 258 31.08 20.91 -10.04
C ILE A 258 32.62 21.10 -9.88
N PRO A 259 33.11 21.82 -8.87
CA PRO A 259 34.54 22.11 -8.74
C PRO A 259 35.39 20.87 -8.48
N PHE A 260 34.86 19.90 -7.74
CA PHE A 260 35.38 18.55 -7.56
C PHE A 260 34.25 17.64 -7.05
N ALA A 261 34.40 16.33 -7.30
CA ALA A 261 33.45 15.36 -6.80
C ALA A 261 34.14 14.07 -6.29
N ILE A 262 33.57 13.47 -5.26
CA ILE A 262 33.97 12.18 -4.72
C ILE A 262 32.76 11.26 -4.79
N PHE A 263 32.86 10.22 -5.62
CA PHE A 263 31.80 9.23 -5.79
C PHE A 263 32.23 7.90 -5.15
N PRO A 264 31.54 7.40 -4.13
CA PRO A 264 31.81 6.07 -3.58
C PRO A 264 31.34 4.98 -4.57
N ILE A 265 32.20 3.99 -4.84
CA ILE A 265 31.87 2.83 -5.70
C ILE A 265 31.32 1.66 -4.86
N THR A 266 31.65 1.61 -3.58
CA THR A 266 31.25 0.51 -2.71
C THR A 266 29.74 0.42 -2.52
N GLN A 267 29.21 -0.79 -2.56
CA GLN A 267 27.83 -1.07 -2.15
C GLN A 267 27.64 -0.70 -0.67
N GLY A 268 26.60 0.06 -0.36
CA GLY A 268 26.24 0.46 0.99
C GLY A 268 25.85 1.92 1.12
N GLN A 269 25.28 2.28 2.27
CA GLN A 269 24.87 3.64 2.60
C GLN A 269 26.10 4.50 2.93
N ARG A 270 26.25 5.65 2.27
CA ARG A 270 27.34 6.61 2.56
C ARG A 270 26.80 8.02 2.64
N SER A 271 27.39 8.78 3.56
CA SER A 271 27.11 10.20 3.71
C SER A 271 27.56 11.01 2.50
N GLY A 272 26.77 12.03 2.12
CA GLY A 272 27.09 12.87 0.98
C GLY A 272 26.13 14.05 0.81
N ILE A 273 26.53 14.97 -0.06
CA ILE A 273 25.76 16.17 -0.41
C ILE A 273 24.64 15.77 -1.38
N LEU A 274 23.44 16.29 -1.14
CA LEU A 274 22.30 16.21 -2.03
C LEU A 274 22.23 17.48 -2.86
N VAL A 275 22.34 17.32 -4.17
CA VAL A 275 22.37 18.47 -5.10
C VAL A 275 20.96 19.07 -5.20
N PRO A 276 20.80 20.40 -5.03
CA PRO A 276 19.52 21.05 -5.17
C PRO A 276 19.07 21.10 -6.64
N GLY A 277 17.74 20.93 -6.84
CA GLY A 277 17.09 21.19 -8.12
C GLY A 277 16.74 22.68 -8.27
N TYR A 278 16.89 23.22 -9.48
CA TYR A 278 16.44 24.58 -9.81
C TYR A 278 14.93 24.58 -10.12
N VAL A 279 14.21 25.54 -9.57
CA VAL A 279 12.77 25.68 -9.78
C VAL A 279 12.41 27.14 -10.01
N VAL A 280 11.39 27.36 -10.84
CA VAL A 280 10.75 28.67 -11.01
C VAL A 280 9.28 28.55 -10.55
N ASN A 281 8.95 29.29 -9.50
CA ASN A 281 7.61 29.31 -8.92
C ASN A 281 7.05 30.74 -9.02
N ALA A 282 5.86 30.89 -9.60
CA ALA A 282 5.25 32.20 -9.79
C ALA A 282 4.98 32.96 -8.47
N GLN A 283 4.76 32.26 -7.37
CA GLN A 283 4.41 32.84 -6.07
C GLN A 283 5.61 33.04 -5.14
N LYS A 284 6.68 32.22 -5.27
CA LYS A 284 7.86 32.23 -4.40
C LYS A 284 9.11 32.76 -5.10
N GLY A 285 9.05 32.97 -6.44
CA GLY A 285 10.16 33.36 -7.28
C GLY A 285 11.02 32.18 -7.74
N MET A 286 12.25 32.44 -8.13
CA MET A 286 13.27 31.44 -8.46
C MET A 286 13.79 30.80 -7.19
N GLY A 287 14.10 29.52 -7.22
CA GLY A 287 14.55 28.80 -6.03
C GLY A 287 15.44 27.60 -6.32
N LEU A 288 16.04 27.13 -5.25
CA LEU A 288 16.75 25.86 -5.17
C LEU A 288 16.00 24.97 -4.19
N GLU A 289 15.56 23.82 -4.67
CA GLU A 289 14.79 22.85 -3.87
C GLU A 289 15.55 21.55 -3.63
N ASN A 290 15.27 20.92 -2.49
CA ASN A 290 15.74 19.59 -2.10
C ASN A 290 17.28 19.49 -1.97
N GLY A 291 17.99 20.61 -1.86
CA GLY A 291 19.42 20.62 -1.54
C GLY A 291 19.65 20.18 -0.09
N GLY A 292 20.77 19.49 0.19
CA GLY A 292 20.99 19.05 1.55
C GLY A 292 22.15 18.10 1.76
N TYR A 293 22.03 17.31 2.82
CA TYR A 293 23.06 16.36 3.20
C TYR A 293 22.43 15.04 3.71
N TYR A 294 22.94 13.93 3.22
CA TYR A 294 22.61 12.60 3.70
C TYR A 294 23.70 12.09 4.63
N LEU A 295 23.32 11.67 5.82
CA LEU A 295 24.16 11.06 6.85
C LEU A 295 23.83 9.60 7.01
N GLY A 296 24.73 8.70 6.63
CA GLY A 296 24.65 7.29 6.95
C GLY A 296 25.29 7.05 8.33
N LEU A 297 24.48 6.79 9.35
CA LEU A 297 24.92 6.61 10.74
C LEU A 297 24.96 5.13 11.11
N GLY A 298 25.64 4.31 10.33
CA GLY A 298 25.76 2.88 10.53
C GLY A 298 24.75 2.04 9.74
N GLU A 299 24.63 0.76 10.08
CA GLU A 299 23.79 -0.20 9.33
C GLU A 299 22.30 -0.05 9.58
N HIS A 300 21.91 0.65 10.64
CA HIS A 300 20.54 0.63 11.15
C HIS A 300 19.86 1.99 11.15
N PHE A 301 20.61 3.06 10.98
CA PHE A 301 20.10 4.43 11.08
C PHE A 301 20.69 5.33 9.99
N ASP A 302 19.86 6.14 9.38
CA ASP A 302 20.29 7.20 8.48
C ASP A 302 19.46 8.49 8.70
N LEU A 303 20.03 9.63 8.30
CA LEU A 303 19.40 10.93 8.40
C LEU A 303 19.57 11.69 7.09
N THR A 304 18.48 12.06 6.47
CA THR A 304 18.45 12.98 5.33
C THR A 304 18.01 14.36 5.79
N MET A 305 18.82 15.36 5.55
CA MET A 305 18.51 16.77 5.77
C MET A 305 18.38 17.47 4.43
N ARG A 306 17.26 18.15 4.19
CA ARG A 306 16.98 18.90 2.96
C ARG A 306 16.52 20.31 3.28
N GLY A 307 16.82 21.24 2.40
CA GLY A 307 16.38 22.62 2.50
C GLY A 307 16.02 23.19 1.13
N ASP A 308 15.08 24.12 1.17
CA ASP A 308 14.64 24.87 0.00
C ASP A 308 14.82 26.36 0.30
N ILE A 309 15.23 27.13 -0.71
CA ILE A 309 15.37 28.59 -0.63
C ILE A 309 14.83 29.22 -1.92
N TYR A 310 14.18 30.39 -1.78
CA TYR A 310 13.56 31.08 -2.90
C TYR A 310 13.88 32.58 -2.87
N SER A 311 13.88 33.21 -4.03
CA SER A 311 14.24 34.61 -4.20
C SER A 311 13.35 35.60 -3.43
N TYR A 312 12.06 35.28 -3.19
CA TYR A 312 11.18 36.14 -2.38
C TYR A 312 11.33 35.91 -0.87
N GLY A 313 12.36 35.16 -0.45
CA GLY A 313 12.70 34.93 0.95
C GLY A 313 11.90 33.82 1.63
N SER A 314 11.21 32.96 0.86
CA SER A 314 10.68 31.70 1.37
C SER A 314 11.83 30.71 1.59
N TRP A 315 11.72 29.91 2.65
CA TRP A 315 12.62 28.79 2.90
C TRP A 315 11.91 27.64 3.60
N SER A 316 12.40 26.44 3.42
CA SER A 316 11.98 25.27 4.16
C SER A 316 13.18 24.43 4.60
N PHE A 317 12.97 23.66 5.65
CA PHE A 317 13.93 22.68 6.16
C PHE A 317 13.20 21.38 6.50
N THR A 318 13.74 20.27 6.06
CA THR A 318 13.20 18.94 6.30
C THR A 318 14.30 18.02 6.79
N ALA A 319 14.09 17.40 7.96
CA ALA A 319 14.93 16.36 8.50
C ALA A 319 14.17 15.03 8.48
N SER A 320 14.75 14.02 7.84
CA SER A 320 14.12 12.71 7.66
C SER A 320 15.03 11.60 8.18
N PRO A 321 15.04 11.33 9.50
CA PRO A 321 15.68 10.13 10.02
C PRO A 321 14.93 8.86 9.61
N THR A 322 15.65 7.85 9.15
CA THR A 322 15.11 6.51 8.92
C THR A 322 15.92 5.49 9.73
N TYR A 323 15.24 4.45 10.16
CA TYR A 323 15.87 3.39 10.95
C TYR A 323 15.27 2.04 10.62
N ARG A 324 16.12 1.03 10.56
CA ARG A 324 15.70 -0.35 10.32
C ARG A 324 16.64 -1.36 10.93
N LYS A 325 16.04 -2.42 11.48
CA LYS A 325 16.76 -3.61 11.89
C LYS A 325 16.01 -4.81 11.33
N ARG A 326 16.68 -5.57 10.45
CA ARG A 326 16.08 -6.72 9.77
C ARG A 326 15.47 -7.69 10.78
N TYR A 327 14.24 -8.17 10.51
CA TYR A 327 13.46 -9.06 11.37
C TYR A 327 13.08 -8.48 12.76
N HIS A 328 13.27 -7.18 13.00
CA HIS A 328 12.89 -6.53 14.24
C HIS A 328 11.94 -5.36 14.02
N TYR A 329 12.37 -4.35 13.30
CA TYR A 329 11.56 -3.15 13.05
C TYR A 329 12.07 -2.35 11.84
N ASN A 330 11.19 -1.57 11.29
CA ASN A 330 11.51 -0.49 10.37
C ASN A 330 10.71 0.77 10.70
N GLY A 331 11.25 1.91 10.37
CA GLY A 331 10.55 3.16 10.58
C GLY A 331 11.28 4.34 9.98
N GLY A 332 10.58 5.45 9.92
CA GLY A 332 11.13 6.72 9.50
C GLY A 332 10.27 7.87 10.01
N MET A 333 10.90 8.97 10.27
CA MET A 333 10.26 10.21 10.70
C MET A 333 10.60 11.32 9.70
N THR A 334 9.69 12.25 9.48
CA THR A 334 9.96 13.47 8.72
C THR A 334 9.50 14.65 9.53
N LEU A 335 10.43 15.56 9.79
CA LEU A 335 10.20 16.82 10.47
C LEU A 335 10.40 17.93 9.45
N SER A 336 9.34 18.65 9.11
CA SER A 336 9.40 19.73 8.12
C SER A 336 8.99 21.05 8.76
N PHE A 337 9.77 22.08 8.50
CA PHE A 337 9.49 23.47 8.88
C PHE A 337 9.55 24.32 7.61
N ALA A 338 8.59 25.21 7.45
CA ALA A 338 8.53 26.12 6.32
C ALA A 338 8.17 27.53 6.79
N ASN A 339 8.85 28.50 6.21
CA ASN A 339 8.51 29.92 6.31
C ASN A 339 8.24 30.41 4.88
N THR A 340 6.97 30.39 4.51
CA THR A 340 6.53 30.73 3.17
C THR A 340 6.13 32.19 3.11
N ARG A 341 6.65 32.90 2.11
CA ARG A 341 6.31 34.28 1.78
C ARG A 341 5.71 34.30 0.38
N PHE A 342 4.60 34.97 0.23
CA PHE A 342 3.88 35.09 -1.03
C PHE A 342 3.87 36.53 -1.47
N GLY A 343 3.96 36.74 -2.78
CA GLY A 343 4.00 38.07 -3.38
C GLY A 343 5.34 38.76 -3.25
N ASP A 344 5.48 39.88 -3.96
CA ASP A 344 6.69 40.71 -3.91
C ASP A 344 6.75 41.45 -2.57
N PRO A 345 7.86 41.36 -1.81
CA PRO A 345 8.02 42.08 -0.55
C PRO A 345 7.89 43.60 -0.66
N SER A 346 8.09 44.15 -1.87
CA SER A 346 7.96 45.58 -2.14
C SER A 346 6.50 46.05 -2.23
N VAL A 347 5.55 45.11 -2.47
CA VAL A 347 4.11 45.38 -2.62
C VAL A 347 3.38 44.87 -1.37
N LYS A 348 3.18 45.75 -0.38
CA LYS A 348 2.59 45.37 0.93
C LYS A 348 1.18 44.74 0.82
N SER A 349 0.39 45.09 -0.17
CA SER A 349 -0.97 44.56 -0.36
C SER A 349 -0.97 43.09 -0.81
N GLU A 350 0.07 42.63 -1.48
CA GLU A 350 0.18 41.27 -2.00
C GLU A 350 1.05 40.36 -1.13
N PHE A 351 1.74 40.94 -0.15
CA PHE A 351 2.69 40.23 0.69
C PHE A 351 1.95 39.52 1.85
N SER A 352 2.07 38.21 1.92
CA SER A 352 1.62 37.40 3.05
C SER A 352 2.72 36.43 3.50
N ARG A 353 2.63 36.01 4.77
CA ARG A 353 3.61 35.12 5.39
C ARG A 353 2.91 34.00 6.17
N SER A 354 3.34 32.77 5.95
CA SER A 354 2.94 31.61 6.75
C SER A 354 4.15 30.92 7.36
N ARG A 355 4.02 30.49 8.62
CA ARG A 355 5.02 29.63 9.30
C ARG A 355 4.36 28.31 9.61
N ASP A 356 4.87 27.24 9.00
CA ASP A 356 4.25 25.95 9.00
C ASP A 356 5.21 24.87 9.45
N PHE A 357 4.66 23.85 10.11
CA PHE A 357 5.40 22.64 10.41
C PHE A 357 4.57 21.41 10.10
N ARG A 358 5.24 20.31 9.84
CA ARG A 358 4.64 18.99 9.69
C ARG A 358 5.55 17.92 10.26
N ILE A 359 4.96 17.00 10.99
CA ILE A 359 5.60 15.83 11.57
C ILE A 359 4.92 14.60 11.00
N THR A 360 5.67 13.73 10.35
CA THR A 360 5.21 12.39 10.02
C THR A 360 6.13 11.35 10.63
N TRP A 361 5.56 10.30 11.19
CA TRP A 361 6.32 9.19 11.75
C TRP A 361 5.63 7.89 11.41
N ASN A 362 6.39 6.99 10.80
CA ASN A 362 5.97 5.63 10.51
C ASN A 362 6.87 4.65 11.23
N HIS A 363 6.28 3.73 11.97
CA HIS A 363 6.98 2.65 12.63
C HIS A 363 6.21 1.35 12.46
N SER A 364 6.92 0.28 12.16
CA SER A 364 6.35 -1.05 12.06
C SER A 364 7.32 -2.06 12.69
N MET A 365 6.83 -2.82 13.64
CA MET A 365 7.54 -3.92 14.26
C MET A 365 7.30 -5.21 13.46
N ASP A 366 8.34 -5.97 13.22
CA ASP A 366 8.24 -7.28 12.58
C ASP A 366 7.61 -8.28 13.55
N SER A 367 6.62 -9.04 13.08
CA SER A 367 5.92 -10.05 13.89
C SER A 367 6.84 -11.16 14.42
N LYS A 368 7.99 -11.38 13.75
CA LYS A 368 9.01 -12.36 14.16
C LYS A 368 9.90 -11.86 15.30
N ALA A 369 9.99 -10.54 15.51
CA ALA A 369 10.84 -9.95 16.54
C ALA A 369 10.43 -10.36 17.96
N ARG A 370 9.12 -10.33 18.21
CA ARG A 370 8.51 -10.76 19.48
C ARG A 370 7.16 -11.40 19.20
N PRO A 371 7.11 -12.73 19.02
CA PRO A 371 5.84 -13.41 18.75
C PRO A 371 4.76 -13.06 19.77
N GLY A 372 3.59 -12.67 19.28
CA GLY A 372 2.49 -12.22 20.11
C GLY A 372 2.53 -10.75 20.55
N VAL A 373 3.55 -9.98 20.19
CA VAL A 373 3.61 -8.53 20.41
C VAL A 373 3.71 -7.82 19.08
N ASN A 374 2.88 -6.78 18.88
CA ASN A 374 2.96 -5.92 17.73
C ASN A 374 2.90 -4.44 18.16
N PHE A 375 3.74 -3.63 17.56
CA PHE A 375 3.74 -2.18 17.73
C PHE A 375 3.83 -1.51 16.36
N GLY A 376 2.91 -0.59 16.10
CA GLY A 376 2.85 0.18 14.86
C GLY A 376 2.50 1.63 15.13
N ALA A 377 3.09 2.54 14.37
CA ALA A 377 2.77 3.95 14.42
C ALA A 377 2.68 4.53 13.01
N ASN A 378 1.66 5.34 12.78
CA ASN A 378 1.50 6.16 11.59
C ASN A 378 1.02 7.53 12.06
N VAL A 379 1.96 8.44 12.26
CA VAL A 379 1.70 9.79 12.76
C VAL A 379 1.79 10.78 11.60
N ASN A 380 0.79 11.65 11.49
CA ASN A 380 0.75 12.77 10.57
C ASN A 380 0.07 13.93 11.29
N PHE A 381 0.88 14.90 11.67
CA PHE A 381 0.45 16.05 12.45
C PHE A 381 1.12 17.32 11.93
N GLY A 382 0.40 18.44 11.91
CA GLY A 382 0.98 19.69 11.43
C GLY A 382 0.01 20.87 11.44
N THR A 383 0.50 22.00 11.00
CA THR A 383 -0.31 23.22 10.83
C THR A 383 -1.30 23.05 9.67
N ALA A 384 -2.46 23.67 9.82
CA ALA A 384 -3.52 23.60 8.81
C ALA A 384 -3.07 24.10 7.42
N SER A 385 -2.24 25.13 7.41
CA SER A 385 -1.74 25.80 6.19
C SER A 385 -0.60 25.05 5.48
N TYR A 386 0.03 24.08 6.15
CA TYR A 386 1.18 23.37 5.56
C TYR A 386 0.85 22.72 4.20
N ASN A 387 -0.26 21.98 4.15
CA ASN A 387 -0.68 21.29 2.92
C ASN A 387 -1.00 22.27 1.78
N THR A 388 -1.60 23.40 2.10
CA THR A 388 -1.99 24.42 1.12
C THR A 388 -0.79 25.05 0.43
N TYR A 389 0.28 25.34 1.19
CA TYR A 389 1.38 26.19 0.69
C TYR A 389 2.68 25.43 0.39
N ASN A 390 2.86 24.24 0.97
CA ASN A 390 4.15 23.53 0.91
C ASN A 390 4.08 22.14 0.28
N VAL A 391 2.91 21.76 -0.25
CA VAL A 391 2.72 20.48 -0.93
C VAL A 391 2.32 20.71 -2.38
N TYR A 392 3.02 20.05 -3.30
CA TYR A 392 2.75 20.17 -4.74
C TYR A 392 1.73 19.12 -5.23
N ASP A 393 1.59 18.00 -4.51
CA ASP A 393 0.59 16.99 -4.85
C ASP A 393 -0.82 17.51 -4.55
N TYR A 394 -1.64 17.57 -5.60
CA TYR A 394 -3.01 18.09 -5.49
C TYR A 394 -3.87 17.30 -4.49
N ALA A 395 -3.82 15.98 -4.53
CA ALA A 395 -4.65 15.15 -3.65
C ALA A 395 -4.35 15.40 -2.17
N THR A 396 -3.08 15.59 -1.82
CA THR A 396 -2.65 15.95 -0.47
C THR A 396 -3.02 17.40 -0.13
N ARG A 397 -2.93 18.31 -1.11
CA ARG A 397 -3.24 19.73 -0.93
C ARG A 397 -4.70 20.01 -0.62
N VAL A 398 -5.63 19.31 -1.29
CA VAL A 398 -7.08 19.43 -1.07
C VAL A 398 -7.59 18.54 0.07
N ASN A 399 -6.76 17.64 0.59
CA ASN A 399 -7.15 16.80 1.71
C ASN A 399 -7.12 17.59 3.01
N ASN A 400 -8.29 17.97 3.46
CA ASN A 400 -8.47 18.73 4.69
C ASN A 400 -8.44 17.88 5.96
N ASN A 401 -8.37 16.56 5.85
CA ASN A 401 -8.34 15.67 6.99
C ASN A 401 -6.99 14.97 7.09
N ILE A 402 -6.30 15.16 8.20
CA ILE A 402 -5.09 14.43 8.53
C ILE A 402 -5.33 13.59 9.78
N GLY A 403 -4.73 12.41 9.81
CA GLY A 403 -4.92 11.47 10.92
C GLY A 403 -3.64 10.78 11.33
N SER A 404 -3.59 10.40 12.59
CA SER A 404 -2.49 9.63 13.18
C SER A 404 -3.03 8.44 13.93
N SER A 405 -2.30 7.34 13.91
CA SER A 405 -2.60 6.16 14.73
C SER A 405 -1.31 5.57 15.28
N ILE A 406 -1.32 5.24 16.56
CA ILE A 406 -0.30 4.44 17.21
C ILE A 406 -1.03 3.26 17.82
N SER A 407 -0.55 2.07 17.59
CA SER A 407 -1.16 0.84 18.08
C SER A 407 -0.14 -0.08 18.73
N PHE A 408 -0.53 -0.64 19.83
CA PHE A 408 0.20 -1.69 20.52
C PHE A 408 -0.75 -2.87 20.75
N SER A 409 -0.32 -4.07 20.45
CA SER A 409 -1.08 -5.27 20.75
C SER A 409 -0.19 -6.36 21.34
N LYS A 410 -0.74 -7.11 22.28
CA LYS A 410 -0.10 -8.26 22.92
C LYS A 410 -1.07 -9.40 23.03
N THR A 411 -0.73 -10.50 22.40
CA THR A 411 -1.42 -11.80 22.51
C THR A 411 -0.53 -12.75 23.28
N TRP A 412 -1.01 -13.31 24.37
CA TRP A 412 -0.25 -14.31 25.14
C TRP A 412 -0.40 -15.67 24.48
N GLN A 413 0.67 -16.16 23.87
CA GLN A 413 0.68 -17.46 23.22
C GLN A 413 0.32 -18.57 24.20
N GLY A 414 -0.56 -19.48 23.79
CA GLY A 414 -1.07 -20.55 24.64
C GLY A 414 -1.99 -20.13 25.77
N LYS A 415 -2.32 -18.82 25.89
CA LYS A 415 -3.28 -18.26 26.85
C LYS A 415 -4.39 -17.52 26.13
N PRO A 416 -5.59 -17.45 26.69
CA PRO A 416 -6.73 -16.85 26.02
C PRO A 416 -6.75 -15.31 26.06
N PHE A 417 -5.66 -14.66 26.43
CA PHE A 417 -5.63 -13.23 26.69
C PHE A 417 -5.06 -12.43 25.52
N ASN A 418 -5.73 -11.34 25.20
CA ASN A 418 -5.31 -10.34 24.24
C ASN A 418 -5.43 -8.95 24.86
N PHE A 419 -4.46 -8.11 24.63
CA PHE A 419 -4.46 -6.71 25.02
C PHE A 419 -4.11 -5.84 23.83
N THR A 420 -4.90 -4.82 23.58
CA THR A 420 -4.64 -3.80 22.57
C THR A 420 -4.71 -2.43 23.20
N SER A 421 -3.82 -1.54 22.83
CA SER A 421 -3.87 -0.14 23.24
C SER A 421 -3.46 0.75 22.08
N GLY A 422 -4.03 1.96 22.00
CA GLY A 422 -3.72 2.84 20.90
C GLY A 422 -4.01 4.29 21.19
N LEU A 423 -3.42 5.12 20.31
CA LEU A 423 -3.71 6.53 20.16
C LEU A 423 -4.25 6.75 18.74
N THR A 424 -5.35 7.47 18.62
CA THR A 424 -5.82 7.98 17.34
C THR A 424 -5.94 9.50 17.42
N HIS A 425 -5.51 10.17 16.37
CA HIS A 425 -5.63 11.61 16.19
C HIS A 425 -6.27 11.86 14.82
N SER A 426 -7.19 12.79 14.78
CA SER A 426 -7.85 13.26 13.56
C SER A 426 -7.94 14.79 13.63
N GLN A 427 -7.52 15.46 12.58
CA GLN A 427 -7.55 16.92 12.48
C GLN A 427 -8.18 17.34 11.15
N ASN A 428 -9.20 18.17 11.21
CA ASN A 428 -9.75 18.82 10.04
C ASN A 428 -9.09 20.21 9.88
N LEU A 429 -8.35 20.37 8.78
CA LEU A 429 -7.56 21.57 8.52
C LEU A 429 -8.40 22.80 8.19
N SER A 430 -9.60 22.61 7.62
CA SER A 430 -10.52 23.72 7.28
C SER A 430 -11.25 24.26 8.51
N THR A 431 -11.84 23.35 9.30
CA THR A 431 -12.60 23.74 10.50
C THR A 431 -11.72 23.91 11.74
N ARG A 432 -10.45 23.49 11.67
CA ARG A 432 -9.47 23.44 12.76
C ARG A 432 -9.90 22.60 13.95
N ASP A 433 -10.76 21.61 13.72
CA ASP A 433 -11.18 20.67 14.75
C ASP A 433 -10.14 19.57 14.88
N VAL A 434 -9.75 19.31 16.12
CA VAL A 434 -8.82 18.24 16.50
C VAL A 434 -9.52 17.29 17.43
N GLN A 435 -9.44 16.00 17.13
CA GLN A 435 -9.90 14.91 17.97
C GLN A 435 -8.71 14.01 18.32
N ILE A 436 -8.52 13.74 19.60
CA ILE A 436 -7.49 12.82 20.08
C ILE A 436 -8.17 11.80 20.97
N ALA A 437 -7.94 10.52 20.68
CA ALA A 437 -8.38 9.44 21.52
C ALA A 437 -7.16 8.69 22.06
N PHE A 438 -6.91 8.80 23.39
CA PHE A 438 -5.75 8.22 24.07
C PHE A 438 -5.87 8.29 25.60
N PRO A 439 -5.46 7.21 26.30
CA PRO A 439 -5.28 5.87 25.79
C PRO A 439 -6.63 5.20 25.50
N ASN A 440 -6.75 4.59 24.34
CA ASN A 440 -7.81 3.62 24.08
C ASN A 440 -7.22 2.23 24.28
N ALA A 441 -7.79 1.45 25.20
CA ALA A 441 -7.26 0.12 25.50
C ALA A 441 -8.39 -0.91 25.58
N THR A 442 -8.13 -2.09 25.03
CA THR A 442 -9.04 -3.23 25.15
C THR A 442 -8.26 -4.43 25.65
N PHE A 443 -8.74 -4.98 26.72
CA PHE A 443 -8.33 -6.30 27.23
C PHE A 443 -9.44 -7.29 26.93
N SER A 444 -9.11 -8.41 26.30
CA SER A 444 -10.06 -9.47 26.00
C SER A 444 -9.54 -10.83 26.40
N MET A 445 -10.42 -11.63 26.96
CA MET A 445 -10.25 -13.07 27.16
C MET A 445 -11.13 -13.80 26.15
N ASN A 446 -10.48 -14.56 25.28
CA ASN A 446 -11.20 -15.43 24.33
C ASN A 446 -12.09 -16.38 25.09
N THR A 447 -13.20 -16.76 24.49
CA THR A 447 -14.16 -17.67 25.12
C THR A 447 -13.48 -18.92 25.66
N GLN A 448 -13.63 -19.14 26.96
CA GLN A 448 -13.17 -20.32 27.68
C GLN A 448 -14.34 -21.23 27.99
N TYR A 449 -14.10 -22.51 28.01
CA TYR A 449 -15.08 -23.55 28.32
C TYR A 449 -14.73 -24.19 29.66
N PRO A 450 -15.10 -23.58 30.79
CA PRO A 450 -14.62 -23.99 32.12
C PRO A 450 -15.06 -25.41 32.51
N PHE A 451 -16.15 -25.91 31.92
CA PHE A 451 -16.69 -27.25 32.20
C PHE A 451 -16.31 -28.29 31.14
N GLN A 452 -15.47 -27.95 30.19
CA GLN A 452 -15.00 -28.88 29.18
C GLN A 452 -13.90 -29.77 29.79
N PRO A 453 -14.07 -31.08 29.85
CA PRO A 453 -13.04 -32.01 30.35
C PRO A 453 -11.85 -31.99 29.36
N LYS A 454 -10.62 -32.17 29.87
CA LYS A 454 -9.42 -32.27 29.07
C LYS A 454 -9.46 -33.44 28.09
N GLU A 455 -10.04 -34.56 28.51
CA GLU A 455 -10.31 -35.71 27.65
C GLU A 455 -11.80 -36.01 27.64
N LEU A 456 -12.36 -36.13 26.48
CA LEU A 456 -13.81 -36.32 26.30
C LEU A 456 -14.10 -37.79 26.22
N ILE A 457 -14.39 -38.40 27.40
CA ILE A 457 -14.81 -39.78 27.49
C ILE A 457 -16.35 -39.82 27.39
N GLY A 458 -16.87 -40.36 26.30
CA GLY A 458 -18.32 -40.48 26.06
C GLY A 458 -18.92 -39.27 25.32
N LYS A 459 -20.27 -39.14 25.38
CA LYS A 459 -21.01 -38.06 24.68
C LYS A 459 -20.83 -36.73 25.40
N SER A 460 -20.49 -35.65 24.63
CA SER A 460 -20.41 -34.27 25.16
C SER A 460 -21.74 -33.84 25.76
N LYS A 461 -21.74 -33.42 27.02
CA LYS A 461 -22.92 -32.86 27.71
C LYS A 461 -23.07 -31.38 27.33
N TRP A 462 -24.28 -30.84 27.45
CA TRP A 462 -24.57 -29.45 27.06
C TRP A 462 -23.72 -28.43 27.81
N TYR A 463 -23.41 -28.62 29.08
CA TYR A 463 -22.59 -27.68 29.87
C TYR A 463 -21.11 -27.71 29.53
N HIS A 464 -20.60 -28.74 28.85
CA HIS A 464 -19.23 -28.77 28.34
C HIS A 464 -19.00 -27.69 27.28
N LYS A 465 -20.05 -27.22 26.64
CA LYS A 465 -20.03 -26.18 25.59
C LYS A 465 -20.40 -24.81 26.13
N LEU A 466 -20.53 -24.64 27.44
CA LEU A 466 -20.74 -23.32 28.04
C LEU A 466 -19.46 -22.53 27.95
N GLY A 467 -19.50 -21.50 27.15
CA GLY A 467 -18.37 -20.59 26.93
C GLY A 467 -18.56 -19.28 27.67
N VAL A 468 -17.52 -18.83 28.32
CA VAL A 468 -17.46 -17.52 29.02
C VAL A 468 -16.33 -16.71 28.43
N GLY A 469 -16.64 -15.51 27.97
CA GLY A 469 -15.69 -14.53 27.50
C GLY A 469 -15.62 -13.31 28.45
N TYR A 470 -14.62 -12.48 28.26
CA TYR A 470 -14.51 -11.20 28.93
C TYR A 470 -13.86 -10.16 28.03
N THR A 471 -14.41 -8.95 27.98
CA THR A 471 -13.82 -7.84 27.27
C THR A 471 -13.96 -6.57 28.10
N ALA A 472 -12.86 -5.88 28.33
CA ALA A 472 -12.81 -4.57 28.98
C ALA A 472 -12.24 -3.55 27.98
N THR A 473 -12.99 -2.48 27.71
CA THR A 473 -12.60 -1.42 26.80
C THR A 473 -12.55 -0.09 27.57
N LEU A 474 -11.36 0.50 27.66
CA LEU A 474 -11.12 1.85 28.13
C LEU A 474 -11.09 2.77 26.91
N ALA A 475 -11.89 3.81 26.91
CA ALA A 475 -11.91 4.81 25.85
C ALA A 475 -11.85 6.22 26.43
N ASN A 476 -10.89 6.97 25.93
CA ASN A 476 -10.72 8.38 26.24
C ASN A 476 -10.76 9.18 24.95
N ASN A 477 -11.53 10.23 24.90
CA ASN A 477 -11.65 11.08 23.73
C ASN A 477 -11.67 12.55 24.15
N VAL A 478 -10.95 13.38 23.43
CA VAL A 478 -10.98 14.82 23.59
C VAL A 478 -11.12 15.49 22.21
N SER A 479 -12.06 16.43 22.12
CA SER A 479 -12.30 17.19 20.89
C SER A 479 -12.20 18.68 21.20
N PHE A 480 -11.39 19.40 20.42
CA PHE A 480 -11.12 20.81 20.64
C PHE A 480 -10.67 21.50 19.34
N LYS A 481 -10.62 22.83 19.34
CA LYS A 481 -10.02 23.62 18.26
C LYS A 481 -8.48 23.63 18.41
N ASP A 482 -7.74 23.59 17.32
CA ASP A 482 -6.25 23.58 17.31
C ASP A 482 -5.63 24.71 18.18
N SER A 483 -6.30 25.87 18.26
CA SER A 483 -5.88 27.02 19.08
C SER A 483 -5.90 26.77 20.60
N VAL A 484 -6.54 25.69 21.02
CA VAL A 484 -6.68 25.31 22.44
C VAL A 484 -5.70 24.20 22.81
N PHE A 485 -4.93 23.68 21.85
CA PHE A 485 -3.98 22.60 22.08
C PHE A 485 -3.00 22.94 23.24
N GLY A 486 -2.88 22.03 24.21
CA GLY A 486 -2.00 22.15 25.37
C GLY A 486 -2.50 23.11 26.47
N LYS A 487 -3.66 23.77 26.31
CA LYS A 487 -4.24 24.65 27.33
C LYS A 487 -5.14 23.87 28.30
N PRO A 488 -5.35 24.34 29.54
CA PRO A 488 -6.23 23.67 30.51
C PRO A 488 -7.62 23.35 29.97
N LYS A 489 -8.21 24.23 29.19
CA LYS A 489 -9.52 24.07 28.54
C LYS A 489 -9.64 22.82 27.65
N MET A 490 -8.52 22.29 27.14
CA MET A 490 -8.50 21.02 26.39
C MET A 490 -8.86 19.85 27.31
N TRP A 491 -8.38 19.86 28.54
CA TRP A 491 -8.62 18.77 29.49
C TRP A 491 -10.05 18.78 30.06
N ASP A 492 -10.70 19.94 30.09
CA ASP A 492 -12.12 20.04 30.45
C ASP A 492 -13.03 19.32 29.45
N ALA A 493 -12.60 19.25 28.19
CA ALA A 493 -13.30 18.54 27.13
C ALA A 493 -13.08 17.01 27.13
N LEU A 494 -12.18 16.49 27.98
CA LEU A 494 -11.87 15.08 28.07
C LEU A 494 -13.09 14.26 28.48
N GLN A 495 -13.37 13.23 27.71
CA GLN A 495 -14.41 12.23 27.95
C GLN A 495 -13.73 10.89 28.18
N SER A 496 -13.88 10.36 29.37
CA SER A 496 -13.25 9.12 29.79
C SER A 496 -14.29 8.12 30.29
N GLY A 497 -14.12 6.87 29.92
CA GLY A 497 -14.99 5.79 30.38
C GLY A 497 -14.39 4.42 30.12
N MET A 498 -14.93 3.42 30.84
CA MET A 498 -14.58 2.01 30.65
C MET A 498 -15.85 1.19 30.52
N LYS A 499 -15.88 0.31 29.54
CA LYS A 499 -16.95 -0.68 29.34
C LYS A 499 -16.39 -2.07 29.56
N GLN A 500 -17.03 -2.84 30.41
CA GLN A 500 -16.74 -4.25 30.62
C GLN A 500 -17.91 -5.08 30.08
N ASN A 501 -17.62 -6.20 29.41
CA ASN A 501 -18.64 -7.08 28.89
C ASN A 501 -18.26 -8.54 29.12
N ILE A 502 -19.21 -9.29 29.67
CA ILE A 502 -19.09 -10.71 29.99
C ILE A 502 -20.14 -11.47 29.17
N PRO A 503 -19.81 -11.96 27.97
CA PRO A 503 -20.70 -12.85 27.21
C PRO A 503 -20.57 -14.26 27.73
N ILE A 504 -21.73 -14.87 27.96
CA ILE A 504 -21.89 -16.30 28.26
C ILE A 504 -22.72 -16.89 27.13
N SER A 505 -22.22 -17.87 26.44
CA SER A 505 -22.91 -18.49 25.31
C SER A 505 -22.65 -19.98 25.23
N PHE A 506 -23.59 -20.71 24.67
CA PHE A 506 -23.40 -22.10 24.34
C PHE A 506 -24.18 -22.47 23.07
N THR A 507 -23.80 -23.55 22.44
CA THR A 507 -24.36 -23.98 21.16
C THR A 507 -24.82 -25.41 21.26
N ILE A 508 -26.07 -25.61 20.92
CA ILE A 508 -26.73 -26.93 20.99
C ILE A 508 -27.25 -27.30 19.60
N PRO A 509 -26.86 -28.45 19.05
CA PRO A 509 -27.52 -28.97 17.86
C PRO A 509 -28.94 -29.48 18.28
N VAL A 510 -29.97 -29.04 17.55
CA VAL A 510 -31.35 -29.40 17.76
C VAL A 510 -31.94 -29.96 16.46
N PHE A 511 -32.79 -30.97 16.51
CA PHE A 511 -33.44 -31.56 15.32
C PHE A 511 -32.47 -31.91 14.17
N LYS A 512 -31.29 -32.43 14.50
CA LYS A 512 -30.19 -32.82 13.57
C LYS A 512 -29.60 -31.67 12.75
N ASN A 513 -30.41 -30.74 12.25
CA ASN A 513 -30.00 -29.73 11.25
C ASN A 513 -30.10 -28.30 11.77
N PHE A 514 -30.57 -28.08 12.96
CA PHE A 514 -30.69 -26.73 13.55
C PHE A 514 -29.65 -26.54 14.64
N THR A 515 -29.15 -25.33 14.70
CA THR A 515 -28.23 -24.88 15.74
C THR A 515 -28.96 -23.85 16.60
N LEU A 516 -29.14 -24.18 17.89
CA LEU A 516 -29.69 -23.26 18.89
C LEU A 516 -28.51 -22.68 19.69
N SER A 517 -28.44 -21.37 19.76
CA SER A 517 -27.36 -20.64 20.46
C SER A 517 -27.96 -19.67 21.48
N PRO A 518 -28.26 -20.14 22.71
CA PRO A 518 -28.61 -19.23 23.79
C PRO A 518 -27.37 -18.48 24.29
N GLY A 519 -27.58 -17.25 24.72
CA GLY A 519 -26.51 -16.39 25.25
C GLY A 519 -27.05 -15.37 26.24
N ILE A 520 -26.22 -15.05 27.21
CA ILE A 520 -26.44 -13.95 28.15
C ILE A 520 -25.24 -13.05 28.07
N SER A 521 -25.49 -11.75 28.02
CA SER A 521 -24.41 -10.75 28.05
C SER A 521 -24.67 -9.77 29.17
N TYR A 522 -23.67 -9.57 30.03
CA TYR A 522 -23.70 -8.57 31.07
C TYR A 522 -22.63 -7.53 30.75
N ALA A 523 -23.02 -6.25 30.71
CA ALA A 523 -22.10 -5.13 30.50
C ALA A 523 -22.22 -4.12 31.63
N GLU A 524 -21.07 -3.64 32.10
CA GLU A 524 -20.95 -2.57 33.06
C GLU A 524 -20.12 -1.41 32.47
N TYR A 525 -20.63 -0.20 32.65
CA TYR A 525 -20.06 1.02 32.14
C TYR A 525 -19.62 1.89 33.30
N TRP A 526 -18.35 2.31 33.30
CA TRP A 526 -17.76 3.18 34.29
C TRP A 526 -17.46 4.54 33.67
N TYR A 527 -17.82 5.61 34.36
CA TYR A 527 -17.65 6.97 33.90
C TYR A 527 -16.96 7.80 34.94
N THR A 528 -16.14 8.75 34.50
CA THR A 528 -15.43 9.69 35.38
C THR A 528 -16.15 11.03 35.50
N LYS A 529 -17.16 11.26 34.64
CA LYS A 529 -17.85 12.56 34.53
C LYS A 529 -19.33 12.34 34.24
N LYS A 530 -20.16 13.06 34.99
CA LYS A 530 -21.60 13.17 34.79
C LYS A 530 -21.91 14.52 34.18
N THR A 531 -22.74 14.56 33.13
CA THR A 531 -23.16 15.80 32.47
C THR A 531 -24.67 15.93 32.59
N GLU A 532 -25.12 16.96 33.22
CA GLU A 532 -26.52 17.29 33.38
C GLU A 532 -26.81 18.62 32.67
N ARG A 533 -27.88 18.64 31.89
CA ARG A 533 -28.39 19.86 31.27
C ARG A 533 -29.66 20.28 31.95
N ARG A 534 -29.72 21.56 32.35
CA ARG A 534 -30.91 22.13 33.00
C ARG A 534 -31.35 23.38 32.25
N TRP A 535 -32.66 23.56 32.14
CA TRP A 535 -33.22 24.76 31.57
C TRP A 535 -32.99 25.94 32.50
N ASN A 536 -32.46 27.04 31.97
CA ASN A 536 -32.28 28.31 32.66
C ASN A 536 -33.02 29.41 31.89
N PRO A 537 -34.13 29.94 32.44
CA PRO A 537 -34.93 30.97 31.78
C PRO A 537 -34.20 32.29 31.63
N ASN A 538 -33.20 32.55 32.49
CA ASN A 538 -32.45 33.80 32.49
C ASN A 538 -31.20 33.78 31.62
N LYS A 539 -30.91 32.67 31.02
CA LYS A 539 -29.72 32.53 30.15
C LYS A 539 -29.92 33.30 28.86
N ARG A 540 -29.08 34.26 28.58
CA ARG A 540 -29.06 35.01 27.32
C ARG A 540 -28.36 34.17 26.24
N VAL A 541 -29.07 33.78 25.21
CA VAL A 541 -28.55 32.96 24.08
C VAL A 541 -28.17 33.85 22.90
N SER A 542 -28.96 34.93 22.66
CA SER A 542 -28.66 35.99 21.69
C SER A 542 -29.15 37.33 22.22
N ILE A 543 -28.94 38.43 21.46
CA ILE A 543 -29.37 39.75 21.82
C ILE A 543 -30.89 39.78 22.10
N ASP A 544 -31.68 39.01 21.35
CA ASP A 544 -33.15 39.01 21.39
C ASP A 544 -33.75 37.71 21.95
N SER A 545 -32.93 36.80 22.52
CA SER A 545 -33.41 35.50 22.98
C SER A 545 -32.94 35.20 24.41
N LEU A 546 -33.91 35.06 25.31
CA LEU A 546 -33.75 34.62 26.69
C LEU A 546 -34.20 33.14 26.82
N GLY A 547 -33.50 32.41 27.66
CA GLY A 547 -33.78 31.00 27.94
C GLY A 547 -32.83 30.05 27.16
N GLY A 548 -32.18 29.16 27.88
CA GLY A 548 -31.24 28.19 27.31
C GLY A 548 -30.86 27.11 28.29
N LEU A 549 -30.13 26.13 27.80
CA LEU A 549 -29.68 25.02 28.61
C LEU A 549 -28.32 25.35 29.27
N ASP A 550 -28.23 25.23 30.57
CA ASP A 550 -26.97 25.19 31.30
C ASP A 550 -26.47 23.77 31.38
N THR A 551 -25.15 23.60 31.21
CA THR A 551 -24.50 22.31 31.32
C THR A 551 -23.66 22.25 32.59
N ILE A 552 -24.03 21.34 33.46
CA ILE A 552 -23.37 21.11 34.75
C ILE A 552 -22.53 19.84 34.64
N TYR A 553 -21.27 19.95 35.01
CA TYR A 553 -20.34 18.81 35.01
C TYR A 553 -20.06 18.42 36.47
N THR A 554 -20.21 17.15 36.79
CA THR A 554 -19.84 16.59 38.10
C THR A 554 -18.76 15.54 37.88
N GLN A 555 -17.60 15.74 38.47
CA GLN A 555 -16.50 14.76 38.46
C GLN A 555 -16.74 13.71 39.55
N GLY A 556 -16.43 12.45 39.27
CA GLY A 556 -16.60 11.36 40.22
C GLY A 556 -16.63 10.00 39.53
N PHE A 557 -16.78 8.95 40.28
CA PHE A 557 -16.97 7.61 39.75
C PHE A 557 -18.47 7.30 39.66
N PHE A 558 -18.93 6.96 38.45
CA PHE A 558 -20.30 6.58 38.16
C PHE A 558 -20.34 5.27 37.41
N ALA A 559 -21.30 4.41 37.74
CA ALA A 559 -21.49 3.14 37.08
C ALA A 559 -22.92 2.98 36.52
N ALA A 560 -23.03 2.42 35.32
CA ALA A 560 -24.32 2.01 34.75
C ALA A 560 -24.20 0.58 34.24
N ARG A 561 -25.32 -0.16 34.24
CA ARG A 561 -25.35 -1.59 33.97
C ARG A 561 -26.32 -1.92 32.86
N GLN A 562 -26.02 -2.97 32.12
CA GLN A 562 -26.90 -3.53 31.09
C GLN A 562 -26.76 -5.04 31.10
N ALA A 563 -27.89 -5.75 31.02
CA ALA A 563 -27.89 -7.18 30.80
C ALA A 563 -28.83 -7.51 29.65
N SER A 564 -28.50 -8.53 28.87
CA SER A 564 -29.38 -9.03 27.83
C SER A 564 -29.29 -10.54 27.75
N ALA A 565 -30.39 -11.19 27.43
CA ALA A 565 -30.46 -12.59 27.13
C ALA A 565 -30.95 -12.78 25.69
N SER A 566 -30.38 -13.71 24.96
CA SER A 566 -30.79 -14.00 23.59
C SER A 566 -30.78 -15.49 23.30
N ILE A 567 -31.62 -15.90 22.39
CA ILE A 567 -31.68 -17.26 21.87
C ILE A 567 -31.73 -17.15 20.35
N SER A 568 -30.71 -17.66 19.67
CA SER A 568 -30.65 -17.69 18.22
C SER A 568 -30.82 -19.09 17.68
N LEU A 569 -31.67 -19.24 16.67
CA LEU A 569 -31.87 -20.47 15.91
C LEU A 569 -31.37 -20.23 14.48
N SER A 570 -30.52 -21.10 14.01
CA SER A 570 -29.97 -21.03 12.63
C SER A 570 -29.93 -22.42 12.01
N THR A 571 -30.10 -22.46 10.70
CA THR A 571 -29.95 -23.69 9.91
C THR A 571 -29.43 -23.36 8.52
N ALA A 572 -29.05 -24.39 7.77
CA ALA A 572 -28.68 -24.25 6.36
C ALA A 572 -29.51 -25.27 5.54
N VAL A 573 -30.24 -24.74 4.57
CA VAL A 573 -31.05 -25.52 3.63
C VAL A 573 -30.35 -25.52 2.28
N TYR A 574 -30.16 -26.69 1.71
CA TYR A 574 -29.43 -26.87 0.44
C TYR A 574 -30.42 -27.35 -0.63
N GLY A 575 -30.48 -26.61 -1.73
CA GLY A 575 -31.16 -27.02 -2.96
C GLY A 575 -30.14 -27.23 -4.06
N MET A 576 -30.28 -28.27 -4.84
CA MET A 576 -29.44 -28.53 -6.01
C MET A 576 -30.30 -29.01 -7.18
N TYR A 577 -30.18 -28.28 -8.28
CA TYR A 577 -30.76 -28.67 -9.55
C TYR A 577 -29.68 -29.16 -10.50
N VAL A 578 -29.83 -30.40 -10.99
CA VAL A 578 -28.87 -31.02 -11.92
C VAL A 578 -29.45 -30.99 -13.32
N PHE A 579 -28.72 -30.42 -14.27
CA PHE A 579 -29.14 -30.36 -15.67
C PHE A 579 -28.87 -31.67 -16.41
N PRO A 580 -29.58 -31.94 -17.53
CA PRO A 580 -29.40 -33.14 -18.36
C PRO A 580 -27.93 -33.30 -18.83
N LYS A 581 -27.56 -34.58 -19.10
CA LYS A 581 -26.26 -34.92 -19.70
C LYS A 581 -26.08 -34.17 -21.04
N GLY A 582 -24.98 -33.47 -21.22
CA GLY A 582 -24.71 -32.65 -22.41
C GLY A 582 -24.87 -31.13 -22.22
N SER A 583 -25.58 -30.66 -21.19
CA SER A 583 -25.67 -29.24 -20.87
C SER A 583 -24.31 -28.64 -20.44
N ARG A 584 -24.03 -27.41 -20.88
CA ARG A 584 -22.85 -26.64 -20.43
C ARG A 584 -22.92 -26.33 -18.93
N VAL A 585 -24.12 -26.06 -18.40
CA VAL A 585 -24.36 -25.94 -16.95
C VAL A 585 -24.69 -27.32 -16.44
N LYS A 586 -23.91 -27.83 -15.51
CA LYS A 586 -24.09 -29.16 -14.94
C LYS A 586 -25.04 -29.18 -13.75
N ALA A 587 -24.90 -28.21 -12.87
CA ALA A 587 -25.77 -28.08 -11.72
C ALA A 587 -25.79 -26.63 -11.20
N ILE A 588 -26.93 -26.27 -10.57
CA ILE A 588 -27.02 -25.03 -9.77
C ILE A 588 -27.28 -25.44 -8.34
N ARG A 589 -26.51 -24.94 -7.41
CA ARG A 589 -26.65 -25.12 -5.97
C ARG A 589 -27.11 -23.82 -5.34
N HIS A 590 -28.20 -23.89 -4.60
CA HIS A 590 -28.72 -22.81 -3.77
C HIS A 590 -28.55 -23.19 -2.30
N VAL A 591 -27.99 -22.30 -1.51
CA VAL A 591 -27.85 -22.47 -0.07
C VAL A 591 -28.59 -21.31 0.61
N MET A 592 -29.59 -21.66 1.42
CA MET A 592 -30.34 -20.72 2.24
C MET A 592 -29.96 -20.89 3.71
N ARG A 593 -29.69 -19.79 4.39
CA ARG A 593 -29.35 -19.75 5.80
C ARG A 593 -30.32 -18.84 6.54
N PRO A 594 -31.51 -19.34 6.93
CA PRO A 594 -32.42 -18.60 7.78
C PRO A 594 -31.86 -18.49 9.20
N THR A 595 -32.03 -17.33 9.80
CA THR A 595 -31.70 -17.03 11.19
C THR A 595 -32.89 -16.41 11.88
N LEU A 596 -33.19 -16.85 13.10
CA LEU A 596 -34.20 -16.28 13.97
C LEU A 596 -33.60 -16.11 15.35
N SER A 597 -33.69 -14.89 15.92
CA SER A 597 -33.15 -14.61 17.24
C SER A 597 -34.19 -13.86 18.07
N ILE A 598 -34.39 -14.29 19.28
CA ILE A 598 -35.20 -13.60 20.28
C ILE A 598 -34.24 -13.04 21.32
N SER A 599 -34.40 -11.78 21.67
CA SER A 599 -33.59 -11.11 22.69
C SER A 599 -34.49 -10.36 23.68
N ALA A 600 -34.07 -10.34 24.92
CA ALA A 600 -34.74 -9.62 26.00
C ALA A 600 -33.69 -8.86 26.85
N GLN A 601 -34.02 -7.64 27.23
CA GLN A 601 -33.19 -6.78 28.09
C GLN A 601 -34.06 -6.20 29.22
N PRO A 602 -33.69 -6.41 30.48
CA PRO A 602 -34.29 -5.69 31.59
C PRO A 602 -33.79 -4.25 31.69
N ASP A 603 -34.53 -3.38 32.33
CA ASP A 603 -34.13 -2.00 32.57
C ASP A 603 -33.20 -1.92 33.81
N LEU A 604 -31.89 -1.94 33.56
CA LEU A 604 -30.85 -1.73 34.59
C LEU A 604 -30.21 -0.35 34.51
N ALA A 605 -30.59 0.46 33.50
CA ALA A 605 -29.95 1.72 33.20
C ALA A 605 -30.76 2.96 33.63
N ARG A 606 -31.90 2.81 34.25
CA ARG A 606 -32.81 3.91 34.64
C ARG A 606 -32.09 5.03 35.37
N ASN A 607 -31.16 4.71 36.27
CA ASN A 607 -30.40 5.70 37.08
C ASN A 607 -29.33 6.44 36.25
N ALA A 608 -29.08 6.06 35.03
CA ALA A 608 -28.18 6.78 34.12
C ALA A 608 -28.91 7.88 33.34
N TYR A 609 -30.19 8.07 33.58
CA TYR A 609 -31.06 8.98 32.84
C TYR A 609 -31.80 9.94 33.75
N TYR A 610 -32.12 11.12 33.19
CA TYR A 610 -32.90 12.17 33.88
C TYR A 610 -33.89 12.79 32.89
N ASN A 611 -34.85 13.58 33.44
CA ASN A 611 -35.81 14.35 32.67
C ASN A 611 -35.21 15.71 32.30
N LEU A 612 -35.04 15.97 31.01
CA LEU A 612 -34.58 17.24 30.48
C LEU A 612 -35.78 18.03 29.96
N PHE A 613 -35.92 19.28 30.41
CA PHE A 613 -36.87 20.24 29.92
C PHE A 613 -36.15 21.22 29.00
N TYR A 614 -36.72 21.55 27.85
CA TYR A 614 -36.12 22.47 26.87
C TYR A 614 -36.65 23.90 27.00
N ASN A 615 -37.82 24.07 27.65
CA ASN A 615 -38.43 25.34 28.02
C ASN A 615 -39.34 25.08 29.22
N ARG A 616 -39.95 26.15 29.74
CA ARG A 616 -40.79 26.08 30.94
C ARG A 616 -42.03 25.20 30.74
N ASP A 617 -42.61 25.20 29.53
CA ASP A 617 -43.88 24.57 29.20
C ASP A 617 -43.79 23.32 28.36
N SER A 618 -42.56 22.83 28.05
CA SER A 618 -42.34 21.66 27.20
C SER A 618 -42.49 20.37 28.02
N ALA A 619 -42.97 19.33 27.34
CA ALA A 619 -42.84 17.96 27.83
C ALA A 619 -41.39 17.61 28.10
N SER A 620 -41.13 16.91 29.20
CA SER A 620 -39.77 16.44 29.51
C SER A 620 -39.33 15.36 28.52
N GLN A 621 -38.06 15.45 28.09
CA GLN A 621 -37.42 14.41 27.30
C GLN A 621 -36.43 13.64 28.18
N ARG A 622 -36.39 12.31 28.05
CA ARG A 622 -35.38 11.51 28.73
C ARG A 622 -34.02 11.74 28.14
N ALA A 623 -33.04 12.14 28.94
CA ALA A 623 -31.64 12.33 28.53
C ALA A 623 -30.70 11.56 29.45
N SER A 624 -29.61 11.07 28.92
CA SER A 624 -28.61 10.40 29.75
C SER A 624 -27.62 11.40 30.32
N PHE A 625 -27.21 11.19 31.58
CA PHE A 625 -26.09 11.88 32.21
C PHE A 625 -24.75 11.63 31.50
N PHE A 626 -24.65 10.60 30.68
CA PHE A 626 -23.41 10.12 30.04
C PHE A 626 -23.44 10.22 28.51
N THR A 627 -24.33 11.07 27.96
CA THR A 627 -24.49 11.25 26.50
C THR A 627 -23.18 11.56 25.76
N SER A 628 -22.25 12.24 26.44
CA SER A 628 -20.93 12.60 25.87
C SER A 628 -19.85 11.53 26.10
N SER A 629 -20.17 10.37 26.67
CA SER A 629 -19.14 9.37 27.01
C SER A 629 -18.58 8.66 25.78
N SER A 630 -17.27 8.41 25.78
CA SER A 630 -16.56 7.67 24.73
C SER A 630 -16.94 6.19 24.65
N VAL A 631 -17.46 5.59 25.72
CA VAL A 631 -17.85 4.18 25.76
C VAL A 631 -19.33 3.94 25.49
N GLY A 632 -20.08 5.00 25.17
CA GLY A 632 -21.51 4.96 24.95
C GLY A 632 -22.30 4.89 26.26
N VAL A 633 -23.60 4.73 26.13
CA VAL A 633 -24.56 4.70 27.23
C VAL A 633 -25.41 3.45 27.11
N PRO A 634 -25.66 2.69 28.19
CA PRO A 634 -26.62 1.60 28.14
C PRO A 634 -28.03 2.13 27.85
N ALA A 635 -28.78 1.42 27.04
CA ALA A 635 -30.15 1.81 26.70
C ALA A 635 -31.07 1.76 27.95
N GLU A 636 -31.87 2.78 28.14
CA GLU A 636 -32.92 2.84 29.17
C GLU A 636 -34.15 2.00 28.72
N GLY A 637 -34.81 1.44 29.68
CA GLY A 637 -36.09 0.71 29.50
C GLY A 637 -35.90 -0.78 29.21
N ARG A 638 -37.00 -1.46 29.30
CA ARG A 638 -37.06 -2.87 28.90
C ARG A 638 -37.12 -2.99 27.38
N ALA A 639 -36.33 -3.88 26.82
CA ALA A 639 -36.39 -4.17 25.39
C ALA A 639 -36.63 -5.66 25.16
N GLY A 640 -37.44 -5.97 24.16
CA GLY A 640 -37.69 -7.34 23.71
C GLY A 640 -37.79 -7.31 22.19
N SER A 641 -36.98 -8.10 21.50
CA SER A 641 -37.00 -8.13 20.04
C SER A 641 -36.88 -9.51 19.47
N ILE A 642 -37.51 -9.70 18.32
CA ILE A 642 -37.35 -10.84 17.45
C ILE A 642 -36.60 -10.34 16.22
N SER A 643 -35.40 -10.84 15.99
CA SER A 643 -34.62 -10.54 14.78
C SER A 643 -34.69 -11.75 13.86
N PHE A 644 -34.85 -11.49 12.58
CA PHE A 644 -34.91 -12.51 11.55
C PHE A 644 -34.09 -12.12 10.34
N GLY A 645 -33.48 -13.10 9.71
CA GLY A 645 -32.67 -12.89 8.54
C GLY A 645 -32.64 -14.10 7.63
N LEU A 646 -32.40 -13.83 6.35
CA LEU A 646 -32.22 -14.86 5.35
C LEU A 646 -31.01 -14.50 4.51
N ASP A 647 -29.95 -15.31 4.60
CA ASP A 647 -28.77 -15.24 3.75
C ASP A 647 -28.83 -16.37 2.72
N ASN A 648 -28.55 -16.02 1.47
CA ASN A 648 -28.58 -16.96 0.37
C ASN A 648 -27.29 -16.89 -0.43
N ASN A 649 -26.85 -18.04 -0.95
CA ASN A 649 -25.73 -18.17 -1.85
C ASN A 649 -26.14 -19.00 -3.06
N LEU A 650 -25.76 -18.59 -4.26
CA LEU A 650 -26.09 -19.28 -5.49
C LEU A 650 -24.83 -19.57 -6.30
N GLU A 651 -24.53 -20.85 -6.47
CA GLU A 651 -23.37 -21.34 -7.20
C GLU A 651 -23.80 -22.21 -8.38
N MET A 652 -23.07 -22.21 -9.46
CA MET A 652 -23.27 -23.15 -10.56
C MET A 652 -21.98 -23.90 -10.89
N LYS A 653 -22.15 -25.13 -11.34
CA LYS A 653 -21.10 -25.93 -11.96
C LYS A 653 -21.25 -25.87 -13.48
N VAL A 654 -20.19 -25.49 -14.17
CA VAL A 654 -20.13 -25.42 -15.63
C VAL A 654 -19.04 -26.34 -16.16
N PHE A 655 -19.29 -26.89 -17.33
CA PHE A 655 -18.25 -27.64 -18.05
C PHE A 655 -17.13 -26.70 -18.51
N SER A 656 -15.90 -27.04 -18.23
CA SER A 656 -14.71 -26.29 -18.63
C SER A 656 -13.68 -27.24 -19.23
N ALA A 657 -13.47 -27.18 -20.52
CA ALA A 657 -12.47 -27.98 -21.21
C ALA A 657 -11.02 -27.74 -20.74
N LYS A 658 -10.78 -26.58 -20.12
CA LYS A 658 -9.46 -26.18 -19.58
C LYS A 658 -9.22 -26.64 -18.13
N ASP A 659 -10.21 -27.23 -17.48
CA ASP A 659 -10.09 -27.67 -16.09
C ASP A 659 -9.42 -29.05 -16.07
N THR A 660 -8.42 -29.19 -15.21
CA THR A 660 -7.64 -30.43 -15.04
C THR A 660 -8.30 -31.43 -14.09
N SER A 661 -9.44 -31.10 -13.51
CA SER A 661 -10.20 -32.01 -12.66
C SER A 661 -10.78 -33.18 -13.49
N ALA A 662 -10.92 -34.37 -12.87
CA ALA A 662 -11.40 -35.58 -13.54
C ALA A 662 -12.75 -35.39 -14.27
N ASN A 663 -13.61 -34.50 -13.77
CA ASN A 663 -14.94 -34.23 -14.34
C ASN A 663 -14.99 -33.00 -15.25
N LYS A 664 -13.88 -32.28 -15.46
CA LYS A 664 -13.82 -31.02 -16.25
C LYS A 664 -14.92 -30.03 -15.84
N GLU A 665 -15.19 -29.90 -14.53
CA GLU A 665 -16.22 -29.07 -13.97
C GLU A 665 -15.60 -27.88 -13.21
N LYS A 666 -15.92 -26.65 -13.61
CA LYS A 666 -15.55 -25.44 -12.89
C LYS A 666 -16.75 -24.94 -12.05
N LYS A 667 -16.53 -24.63 -10.77
CA LYS A 667 -17.50 -23.93 -9.93
C LYS A 667 -17.45 -22.43 -10.26
N VAL A 668 -18.61 -21.85 -10.51
CA VAL A 668 -18.79 -20.42 -10.74
C VAL A 668 -19.82 -19.90 -9.75
N LYS A 669 -19.46 -18.90 -8.98
CA LYS A 669 -20.39 -18.25 -8.08
C LYS A 669 -21.26 -17.28 -8.90
N LEU A 670 -22.59 -17.45 -8.81
CA LEU A 670 -23.54 -16.53 -9.45
C LEU A 670 -23.84 -15.35 -8.53
N LEU A 671 -24.13 -15.67 -7.26
CA LEU A 671 -24.31 -14.70 -6.18
C LEU A 671 -23.55 -15.20 -4.95
N ASP A 672 -22.55 -14.45 -4.51
CA ASP A 672 -21.77 -14.78 -3.32
C ASP A 672 -22.59 -14.64 -2.04
N GLY A 673 -23.60 -13.80 -2.07
CA GLY A 673 -24.55 -13.62 -0.99
C GLY A 673 -25.64 -12.63 -1.37
N PHE A 674 -26.88 -12.95 -1.04
CA PHE A 674 -28.00 -12.04 -1.12
C PHE A 674 -29.01 -12.39 -0.04
N GLY A 675 -29.66 -11.37 0.48
CA GLY A 675 -30.58 -11.63 1.57
C GLY A 675 -31.18 -10.37 2.14
N PHE A 676 -31.89 -10.59 3.22
CA PHE A 676 -32.50 -9.53 4.00
C PHE A 676 -32.42 -9.81 5.49
N ASN A 677 -32.48 -8.76 6.29
CA ASN A 677 -32.67 -8.83 7.72
C ASN A 677 -33.66 -7.79 8.22
N GLY A 678 -34.29 -8.08 9.33
CA GLY A 678 -35.23 -7.21 10.00
C GLY A 678 -35.41 -7.61 11.45
N SER A 679 -36.09 -6.78 12.21
CA SER A 679 -36.44 -7.06 13.61
C SER A 679 -37.82 -6.55 13.97
N TYR A 680 -38.43 -7.21 14.90
CA TYR A 680 -39.73 -6.83 15.49
C TYR A 680 -39.51 -6.55 16.98
N ASN A 681 -39.77 -5.31 17.40
CA ASN A 681 -39.73 -4.92 18.82
C ASN A 681 -41.06 -5.27 19.48
N MET A 682 -41.03 -6.25 20.36
CA MET A 682 -42.26 -6.76 21.02
C MET A 682 -42.82 -5.77 22.05
N LEU A 683 -41.96 -4.95 22.64
CA LEU A 683 -42.28 -4.05 23.76
C LEU A 683 -42.46 -2.59 23.34
N ALA A 684 -42.27 -2.26 22.08
CA ALA A 684 -42.58 -0.90 21.60
C ALA A 684 -44.09 -0.68 21.52
N ASP A 685 -44.55 0.53 21.83
CA ASP A 685 -45.98 0.90 21.72
C ASP A 685 -46.37 1.08 20.25
N SER A 686 -45.47 1.63 19.44
CA SER A 686 -45.71 1.88 18.02
C SER A 686 -44.45 1.57 17.21
N PHE A 687 -44.60 1.42 15.87
CA PHE A 687 -43.51 1.16 14.96
C PHE A 687 -42.68 -0.10 15.30
N LYS A 688 -43.39 -1.16 15.67
CA LYS A 688 -42.78 -2.40 16.18
C LYS A 688 -41.84 -3.09 15.20
N LEU A 689 -42.11 -3.01 13.91
CA LEU A 689 -41.31 -3.63 12.86
C LEU A 689 -40.22 -2.66 12.37
N SER A 690 -38.98 -3.14 12.33
CA SER A 690 -37.88 -2.33 11.78
C SER A 690 -37.98 -2.20 10.27
N THR A 691 -37.18 -1.30 9.67
CA THR A 691 -36.90 -1.33 8.24
C THR A 691 -36.19 -2.64 7.88
N PHE A 692 -36.48 -3.18 6.70
CA PHE A 692 -35.79 -4.35 6.15
C PHE A 692 -34.52 -3.87 5.43
N SER A 693 -33.38 -4.39 5.83
CA SER A 693 -32.13 -4.17 5.12
C SER A 693 -31.91 -5.30 4.13
N LEU A 694 -31.73 -4.93 2.86
CA LEU A 694 -31.46 -5.83 1.75
C LEU A 694 -29.99 -5.73 1.37
N TYR A 695 -29.39 -6.82 0.94
CA TYR A 695 -28.05 -6.83 0.38
C TYR A 695 -27.91 -7.91 -0.70
N ALA A 696 -27.04 -7.63 -1.66
CA ALA A 696 -26.58 -8.59 -2.64
C ALA A 696 -25.13 -8.31 -2.99
N ARG A 697 -24.34 -9.36 -3.17
CA ARG A 697 -22.95 -9.24 -3.61
C ARG A 697 -22.59 -10.39 -4.52
N THR A 698 -21.81 -10.08 -5.53
CA THR A 698 -21.27 -11.10 -6.43
C THR A 698 -19.99 -10.61 -7.09
N ASN A 699 -19.15 -11.57 -7.44
CA ASN A 699 -17.98 -11.36 -8.29
C ASN A 699 -18.18 -12.18 -9.56
N LEU A 700 -18.63 -11.51 -10.63
CA LEU A 700 -18.86 -12.14 -11.92
C LEU A 700 -17.55 -12.36 -12.65
N PHE A 701 -17.31 -13.61 -13.04
CA PHE A 701 -16.15 -14.04 -13.84
C PHE A 701 -14.79 -13.70 -13.20
N ASP A 702 -14.73 -13.55 -11.87
CA ASP A 702 -13.56 -13.11 -11.11
C ASP A 702 -13.00 -11.74 -11.57
N LYS A 703 -13.84 -10.91 -12.19
CA LYS A 703 -13.45 -9.61 -12.75
C LYS A 703 -14.37 -8.45 -12.38
N ILE A 704 -15.65 -8.68 -12.23
CA ILE A 704 -16.64 -7.64 -12.00
C ILE A 704 -17.23 -7.86 -10.61
N ASN A 705 -16.90 -6.96 -9.69
CA ASN A 705 -17.50 -6.93 -8.37
C ASN A 705 -18.76 -6.09 -8.40
N ILE A 706 -19.87 -6.66 -7.97
CA ILE A 706 -21.15 -6.00 -7.84
C ILE A 706 -21.61 -6.13 -6.39
N THR A 707 -21.92 -5.00 -5.78
CA THR A 707 -22.54 -4.92 -4.47
C THR A 707 -23.80 -4.09 -4.56
N ALA A 708 -24.88 -4.57 -3.98
CA ALA A 708 -26.12 -3.85 -3.87
C ALA A 708 -26.62 -3.90 -2.43
N SER A 709 -27.16 -2.79 -1.94
CA SER A 709 -27.79 -2.70 -0.63
C SER A 709 -28.99 -1.76 -0.72
N GLY A 710 -29.95 -1.97 0.17
CA GLY A 710 -31.12 -1.11 0.22
C GLY A 710 -31.91 -1.30 1.51
N ASN A 711 -32.76 -0.34 1.83
CA ASN A 711 -33.62 -0.41 2.98
C ASN A 711 -35.08 -0.19 2.56
N ILE A 712 -35.96 -1.08 3.01
CA ILE A 712 -37.39 -1.01 2.79
C ILE A 712 -38.06 -0.62 4.12
N ASP A 713 -38.81 0.48 4.11
CA ASP A 713 -39.64 0.89 5.24
C ASP A 713 -41.04 0.28 5.09
N PRO A 714 -41.47 -0.57 6.02
CA PRO A 714 -42.76 -1.25 5.94
C PRO A 714 -43.97 -0.33 6.21
N TYR A 715 -43.74 0.92 6.66
CA TYR A 715 -44.82 1.80 7.14
C TYR A 715 -45.29 2.78 6.06
N VAL A 716 -46.57 3.13 6.23
CA VAL A 716 -47.22 4.16 5.43
C VAL A 716 -46.74 5.57 5.88
N TYR A 717 -46.66 6.47 4.95
CA TYR A 717 -46.41 7.89 5.22
C TYR A 717 -47.63 8.73 4.81
N ASN A 718 -48.01 9.66 5.69
CA ASN A 718 -49.04 10.65 5.42
C ASN A 718 -48.53 12.05 5.77
N ARG A 719 -48.65 13.00 4.83
CA ARG A 719 -48.14 14.38 5.00
C ARG A 719 -46.74 14.46 5.58
N GLY A 720 -45.84 13.64 5.07
CA GLY A 720 -44.45 13.64 5.47
C GLY A 720 -44.13 12.89 6.77
N ARG A 721 -45.11 12.43 7.50
CA ARG A 721 -44.91 11.71 8.77
C ARG A 721 -45.17 10.21 8.59
N ARG A 722 -44.32 9.40 9.20
CA ARG A 722 -44.49 7.95 9.30
C ARG A 722 -45.68 7.64 10.20
N ILE A 723 -46.59 6.76 9.76
CA ILE A 723 -47.78 6.30 10.52
C ILE A 723 -47.57 4.86 10.88
N ASP A 724 -48.06 4.47 12.07
CA ASP A 724 -48.03 3.07 12.53
C ASP A 724 -49.04 2.20 11.82
N LYS A 725 -48.94 2.11 10.50
CA LYS A 725 -49.72 1.28 9.61
C LYS A 725 -48.85 0.67 8.54
N TYR A 726 -48.91 -0.62 8.35
CA TYR A 726 -48.13 -1.29 7.32
C TYR A 726 -48.65 -1.02 5.92
N VAL A 727 -47.74 -0.97 4.95
CA VAL A 727 -48.09 -0.72 3.52
C VAL A 727 -48.98 -1.83 2.98
N TRP A 728 -48.74 -3.09 3.32
CA TRP A 728 -49.56 -4.24 2.90
C TRP A 728 -50.98 -4.22 3.47
N ASN A 729 -51.24 -3.49 4.56
CA ASN A 729 -52.58 -3.29 5.10
C ASN A 729 -53.40 -2.26 4.32
N THR A 730 -52.86 -1.66 3.27
CA THR A 730 -53.55 -0.72 2.41
C THR A 730 -54.08 -1.34 1.10
N GLY A 731 -54.11 -2.68 1.01
CA GLY A 731 -54.48 -3.43 -0.19
C GLY A 731 -53.41 -3.52 -1.28
N LYS A 732 -52.23 -2.94 -1.08
CA LYS A 732 -51.09 -3.03 -2.00
C LYS A 732 -50.16 -4.20 -1.62
N PHE A 733 -49.95 -5.12 -2.53
CA PHE A 733 -48.98 -6.18 -2.33
C PHE A 733 -47.55 -5.64 -2.47
N SER A 734 -47.03 -5.03 -1.42
CA SER A 734 -45.70 -4.45 -1.34
C SER A 734 -45.11 -4.66 0.05
N PRO A 735 -43.85 -5.06 0.19
CA PRO A 735 -43.19 -5.19 1.48
C PRO A 735 -42.92 -3.84 2.17
N GLY A 736 -43.17 -2.75 1.48
CA GLY A 736 -42.95 -1.39 1.99
C GLY A 736 -42.36 -0.45 0.93
N ARG A 737 -41.93 0.70 1.40
CA ARG A 737 -41.33 1.75 0.57
C ARG A 737 -39.81 1.60 0.59
N LEU A 738 -39.20 1.54 -0.59
CA LEU A 738 -37.72 1.60 -0.70
C LEU A 738 -37.27 3.02 -0.27
N SER A 739 -36.58 3.11 0.85
CA SER A 739 -36.11 4.39 1.40
C SER A 739 -34.76 4.79 0.84
N ASN A 740 -33.86 3.83 0.65
CA ASN A 740 -32.59 4.03 -0.04
C ASN A 740 -32.16 2.73 -0.72
N ALA A 741 -31.38 2.86 -1.76
CA ALA A 741 -30.69 1.76 -2.42
C ALA A 741 -29.37 2.25 -2.99
N THR A 742 -28.34 1.42 -2.89
CA THR A 742 -27.04 1.68 -3.47
C THR A 742 -26.59 0.48 -4.26
N ILE A 743 -26.14 0.69 -5.48
CA ILE A 743 -25.52 -0.32 -6.34
C ILE A 743 -24.14 0.18 -6.68
N ALA A 744 -23.12 -0.59 -6.36
CA ALA A 744 -21.73 -0.31 -6.74
C ALA A 744 -21.19 -1.45 -7.60
N LEU A 745 -20.56 -1.07 -8.71
CA LEU A 745 -19.95 -1.97 -9.68
C LEU A 745 -18.50 -1.53 -9.85
N SER A 746 -17.56 -2.47 -9.71
CA SER A 746 -16.16 -2.20 -9.97
C SER A 746 -15.53 -3.30 -10.82
N THR A 747 -14.66 -2.90 -11.73
CA THR A 747 -13.90 -3.83 -12.60
C THR A 747 -12.54 -3.25 -12.92
N SER A 748 -11.56 -4.14 -13.06
CA SER A 748 -10.21 -3.83 -13.51
C SER A 748 -9.89 -4.67 -14.74
N LEU A 749 -9.62 -3.99 -15.84
CA LEU A 749 -9.32 -4.60 -17.13
C LEU A 749 -7.87 -4.26 -17.49
N THR A 750 -7.10 -5.27 -17.86
CA THR A 750 -5.70 -5.13 -18.26
C THR A 750 -5.44 -5.83 -19.59
N SER A 751 -4.36 -5.43 -20.24
CA SER A 751 -3.89 -6.11 -21.46
C SER A 751 -3.80 -7.62 -21.26
N PRO A 752 -4.18 -8.43 -22.26
CA PRO A 752 -4.12 -9.89 -22.19
C PRO A 752 -2.69 -10.45 -22.22
N ASP A 753 -1.66 -9.62 -22.32
CA ASP A 753 -0.27 -10.03 -22.29
C ASP A 753 0.06 -10.78 -20.98
N LYS A 754 0.73 -11.94 -21.11
CA LYS A 754 1.07 -12.78 -19.95
C LYS A 754 1.96 -12.06 -18.95
N LYS A 755 2.90 -11.21 -19.42
CA LYS A 755 3.79 -10.42 -18.54
C LYS A 755 3.01 -9.34 -17.79
N ALA A 756 2.13 -8.63 -18.51
CA ALA A 756 1.27 -7.60 -17.91
C ALA A 756 0.33 -8.19 -16.86
N LYS A 757 -0.26 -9.36 -17.16
CA LYS A 757 -1.13 -10.07 -16.22
C LYS A 757 -0.38 -10.53 -14.97
N ALA A 758 0.80 -11.13 -15.10
CA ALA A 758 1.60 -11.56 -13.96
C ALA A 758 2.00 -10.40 -13.05
N LYS A 759 2.39 -9.25 -13.61
CA LYS A 759 2.69 -8.03 -12.86
C LYS A 759 1.45 -7.49 -12.14
N GLN A 760 0.30 -7.47 -12.80
CA GLN A 760 -0.96 -7.00 -12.20
C GLN A 760 -1.41 -7.92 -11.07
N ASP A 761 -1.29 -9.23 -11.23
CA ASP A 761 -1.62 -10.19 -10.18
C ASP A 761 -0.69 -10.02 -8.96
N GLN A 762 0.60 -9.72 -9.18
CA GLN A 762 1.53 -9.36 -8.09
C GLN A 762 1.10 -8.08 -7.37
N ILE A 763 0.73 -7.04 -8.11
CA ILE A 763 0.24 -5.78 -7.54
C ILE A 763 -1.03 -6.01 -6.72
N ASN A 764 -1.99 -6.73 -7.26
CA ASN A 764 -3.24 -7.07 -6.58
C ASN A 764 -3.01 -7.90 -5.31
N ASN A 765 -2.07 -8.85 -5.35
CA ASN A 765 -1.69 -9.64 -4.19
C ASN A 765 -1.06 -8.78 -3.09
N ILE A 766 -0.24 -7.79 -3.47
CA ILE A 766 0.35 -6.84 -2.52
C ILE A 766 -0.71 -5.91 -1.92
N GLU A 767 -1.68 -5.47 -2.72
CA GLU A 767 -2.73 -4.55 -2.26
C GLU A 767 -3.76 -5.21 -1.35
N ASN A 768 -4.17 -6.42 -1.68
CA ASN A 768 -5.29 -7.11 -1.03
C ASN A 768 -4.85 -7.99 0.15
N ALA A 769 -3.55 -8.23 0.33
CA ALA A 769 -3.10 -9.04 1.44
C ALA A 769 -3.07 -8.23 2.74
N GLU A 770 -3.81 -8.69 3.72
CA GLU A 770 -3.69 -8.25 5.11
C GLU A 770 -2.44 -8.90 5.72
N SER A 771 -1.30 -8.26 5.54
CA SER A 771 -0.05 -8.73 6.13
C SER A 771 0.46 -7.79 7.22
N THR A 772 0.81 -8.34 8.34
CA THR A 772 1.50 -7.63 9.44
C THR A 772 3.02 -7.54 9.21
N ASP A 773 3.53 -8.12 8.12
CA ASP A 773 4.94 -8.10 7.79
C ASP A 773 5.39 -6.67 7.41
N ALA A 774 6.39 -6.16 8.10
CA ALA A 774 6.93 -4.82 7.91
C ALA A 774 7.47 -4.58 6.49
N ALA A 775 8.08 -5.57 5.87
CA ALA A 775 8.57 -5.49 4.50
C ALA A 775 7.40 -5.37 3.51
N PHE A 776 6.35 -6.11 3.74
CA PHE A 776 5.14 -6.08 2.91
C PHE A 776 4.39 -4.74 3.04
N GLN A 777 4.26 -4.20 4.26
CA GLN A 777 3.68 -2.87 4.48
C GLN A 777 4.53 -1.75 3.86
N ALA A 778 5.87 -1.89 3.86
CA ALA A 778 6.75 -0.97 3.15
C ALA A 778 6.51 -1.02 1.64
N GLN A 779 6.31 -2.21 1.08
CA GLN A 779 5.99 -2.41 -0.32
C GLN A 779 4.61 -1.84 -0.68
N GLN A 780 3.60 -2.02 0.17
CA GLN A 780 2.28 -1.39 -0.02
C GLN A 780 2.37 0.15 -0.01
N ARG A 781 3.16 0.74 0.90
CA ARG A 781 3.38 2.19 0.95
C ARG A 781 4.10 2.70 -0.30
N GLN A 782 5.08 1.96 -0.79
CA GLN A 782 5.76 2.28 -2.04
C GLN A 782 4.80 2.23 -3.23
N LEU A 783 3.93 1.22 -3.27
CA LEU A 783 2.90 1.10 -4.29
C LEU A 783 1.90 2.27 -4.23
N GLN A 784 1.51 2.71 -3.03
CA GLN A 784 0.66 3.89 -2.86
C GLN A 784 1.36 5.18 -3.33
N ALA A 785 2.67 5.32 -3.09
CA ALA A 785 3.45 6.46 -3.60
C ALA A 785 3.50 6.48 -5.14
N VAL A 786 3.68 5.30 -5.75
CA VAL A 786 3.60 5.12 -7.21
C VAL A 786 2.21 5.50 -7.74
N LYS A 787 1.14 5.09 -7.06
CA LYS A 787 -0.24 5.44 -7.45
C LYS A 787 -0.54 6.93 -7.32
N ARG A 788 0.10 7.63 -6.38
CA ARG A 788 -0.07 9.09 -6.22
C ARG A 788 0.58 9.88 -7.34
N ASN A 789 1.70 9.38 -7.89
CA ASN A 789 2.44 10.02 -8.97
C ASN A 789 2.56 9.08 -10.19
N PRO A 790 1.45 8.74 -10.84
CA PRO A 790 1.46 7.77 -11.93
C PRO A 790 2.29 8.21 -13.14
N GLY A 791 2.49 9.52 -13.33
CA GLY A 791 3.32 10.05 -14.40
C GLY A 791 4.83 9.85 -14.20
N GLU A 792 5.30 9.74 -12.94
CA GLU A 792 6.72 9.54 -12.64
C GLU A 792 7.14 8.06 -12.64
N TYR A 793 6.19 7.16 -12.40
CA TYR A 793 6.42 5.70 -12.22
C TYR A 793 5.67 4.88 -13.25
N VAL A 794 5.86 5.18 -14.52
CA VAL A 794 5.15 4.52 -15.62
C VAL A 794 5.80 3.20 -15.97
N ASP A 795 5.03 2.13 -16.01
CA ASP A 795 5.44 0.86 -16.58
C ASP A 795 5.03 0.80 -18.06
N PHE A 796 6.00 0.92 -18.95
CA PHE A 796 5.78 0.87 -20.41
C PHE A 796 5.53 -0.55 -20.92
N ASP A 797 5.82 -1.59 -20.13
CA ASP A 797 5.59 -2.99 -20.52
C ASP A 797 4.10 -3.38 -20.49
N ILE A 798 3.26 -2.61 -19.81
CA ILE A 798 1.82 -2.82 -19.79
C ILE A 798 1.17 -1.95 -20.87
N PRO A 799 0.66 -2.52 -21.97
CA PRO A 799 0.11 -1.75 -23.08
C PRO A 799 -1.09 -0.89 -22.70
N TRP A 800 -2.00 -1.43 -21.87
CA TRP A 800 -3.14 -0.67 -21.36
C TRP A 800 -3.71 -1.29 -20.09
N LYS A 801 -4.26 -0.45 -19.25
CA LYS A 801 -5.03 -0.78 -18.05
C LYS A 801 -6.22 0.16 -17.95
N LEU A 802 -7.37 -0.35 -17.51
CA LEU A 802 -8.58 0.42 -17.27
C LEU A 802 -9.29 -0.09 -16.02
N ASP A 803 -9.39 0.76 -15.02
CA ASP A 803 -10.17 0.54 -13.81
C ASP A 803 -11.44 1.38 -13.89
N LEU A 804 -12.59 0.75 -13.69
CA LEU A 804 -13.89 1.38 -13.71
C LEU A 804 -14.61 1.11 -12.39
N SER A 805 -15.21 2.15 -11.82
CA SER A 805 -16.08 2.04 -10.65
C SER A 805 -17.30 2.91 -10.84
N TYR A 806 -18.46 2.28 -10.89
CA TYR A 806 -19.76 2.94 -11.04
C TYR A 806 -20.56 2.80 -9.76
N SER A 807 -21.15 3.87 -9.30
CA SER A 807 -22.06 3.90 -8.16
C SER A 807 -23.37 4.57 -8.51
N LEU A 808 -24.46 3.90 -8.17
CA LEU A 808 -25.83 4.42 -8.23
C LEU A 808 -26.40 4.43 -6.82
N THR A 809 -26.78 5.57 -6.32
CA THR A 809 -27.48 5.73 -5.04
C THR A 809 -28.84 6.34 -5.28
N TYR A 810 -29.85 5.65 -4.81
CA TYR A 810 -31.23 6.12 -4.74
C TYR A 810 -31.56 6.47 -3.30
N SER A 811 -32.10 7.64 -3.08
CA SER A 811 -32.64 8.05 -1.78
C SER A 811 -34.04 8.61 -1.96
N ASN A 812 -34.93 8.18 -1.08
CA ASN A 812 -36.34 8.58 -1.04
C ASN A 812 -36.61 9.15 0.35
N THR A 813 -36.25 10.41 0.52
CA THR A 813 -36.47 11.17 1.77
C THR A 813 -37.73 11.97 1.72
N ILE A 814 -38.21 12.33 2.90
CA ILE A 814 -39.40 13.15 3.04
C ILE A 814 -38.94 14.53 3.54
N SER A 815 -39.30 15.58 2.80
CA SER A 815 -39.00 16.96 3.18
C SER A 815 -39.74 17.30 4.48
N ALA A 816 -39.01 17.80 5.45
CA ALA A 816 -39.63 18.25 6.71
C ALA A 816 -40.53 19.49 6.51
N ASP A 817 -40.20 20.33 5.53
CA ASP A 817 -40.89 21.61 5.31
C ASP A 817 -42.19 21.45 4.50
N SER A 818 -42.16 20.60 3.45
CA SER A 818 -43.31 20.47 2.52
C SER A 818 -44.10 19.18 2.74
N GLY A 819 -43.63 18.25 3.52
CA GLY A 819 -44.21 16.90 3.65
C GLY A 819 -44.19 16.09 2.36
N GLY A 820 -43.54 16.61 1.33
CA GLY A 820 -43.39 15.97 0.03
C GLY A 820 -42.33 14.93 0.00
N VAL A 821 -42.46 13.96 -0.91
CA VAL A 821 -41.46 12.93 -1.15
C VAL A 821 -40.41 13.45 -2.10
N VAL A 822 -39.15 13.54 -1.64
CA VAL A 822 -38.01 13.93 -2.49
C VAL A 822 -37.24 12.64 -2.85
N LYS A 823 -37.28 12.32 -4.14
CA LYS A 823 -36.50 11.22 -4.70
C LYS A 823 -35.24 11.77 -5.33
N THR A 824 -34.10 11.36 -4.82
CA THR A 824 -32.81 11.74 -5.37
C THR A 824 -32.12 10.51 -5.93
N PHE A 825 -31.58 10.65 -7.13
CA PHE A 825 -30.69 9.69 -7.75
C PHE A 825 -29.30 10.33 -7.82
N THR A 826 -28.29 9.64 -7.38
CA THR A 826 -26.91 10.06 -7.58
C THR A 826 -26.20 8.97 -8.36
N GLN A 827 -25.62 9.34 -9.51
CA GLN A 827 -24.93 8.43 -10.39
C GLN A 827 -23.55 8.98 -10.65
N TYR A 828 -22.55 8.19 -10.36
CA TYR A 828 -21.17 8.59 -10.50
C TYR A 828 -20.33 7.45 -11.08
N LEU A 829 -19.57 7.75 -12.14
CA LEU A 829 -18.60 6.84 -12.73
C LEU A 829 -17.19 7.36 -12.45
N THR A 830 -16.38 6.60 -11.77
CA THR A 830 -14.93 6.85 -11.68
C THR A 830 -14.23 5.95 -12.67
N PHE A 831 -13.35 6.51 -13.46
CA PHE A 831 -12.50 5.75 -14.36
C PHE A 831 -11.04 6.20 -14.23
N SER A 832 -10.17 5.21 -14.20
CA SER A 832 -8.73 5.41 -14.17
C SER A 832 -8.12 4.44 -15.17
N GLY A 833 -7.32 4.95 -16.08
CA GLY A 833 -6.71 4.09 -17.08
C GLY A 833 -5.50 4.72 -17.71
N ASP A 834 -4.67 3.87 -18.27
CA ASP A 834 -3.52 4.24 -19.06
C ASP A 834 -3.39 3.36 -20.29
N PHE A 835 -2.82 3.92 -21.33
CA PHE A 835 -2.54 3.20 -22.57
C PHE A 835 -1.25 3.71 -23.22
N SER A 836 -0.51 2.79 -23.82
CA SER A 836 0.70 3.09 -24.57
C SER A 836 0.34 3.45 -26.01
N LEU A 837 0.57 4.70 -26.40
CA LEU A 837 0.44 5.13 -27.80
C LEU A 837 1.51 4.48 -28.66
N THR A 838 2.70 4.37 -28.11
CA THR A 838 3.85 3.65 -28.68
C THR A 838 4.62 3.00 -27.53
N PRO A 839 5.59 2.11 -27.77
CA PRO A 839 6.44 1.56 -26.72
C PRO A 839 7.17 2.60 -25.86
N LYS A 840 7.27 3.85 -26.35
CA LYS A 840 7.95 4.94 -25.66
C LYS A 840 7.03 6.07 -25.16
N TRP A 841 5.74 6.04 -25.50
CA TRP A 841 4.76 7.04 -25.08
C TRP A 841 3.58 6.39 -24.38
N LYS A 842 3.28 6.85 -23.20
CA LYS A 842 2.14 6.41 -22.42
C LYS A 842 1.30 7.59 -21.96
N VAL A 843 -0.01 7.47 -22.10
CA VAL A 843 -0.98 8.47 -21.66
C VAL A 843 -1.90 7.81 -20.64
N GLY A 844 -2.16 8.49 -19.55
CA GLY A 844 -3.11 8.04 -18.56
C GLY A 844 -4.07 9.15 -18.16
N VAL A 845 -5.26 8.74 -17.72
CA VAL A 845 -6.31 9.62 -17.23
C VAL A 845 -6.96 9.02 -15.99
N ASN A 846 -7.22 9.86 -15.02
CA ASN A 846 -8.03 9.54 -13.86
C ASN A 846 -9.08 10.63 -13.70
N SER A 847 -10.35 10.26 -13.81
CA SER A 847 -11.47 11.19 -13.78
C SER A 847 -12.72 10.52 -13.22
N GLY A 848 -13.69 11.33 -12.92
CA GLY A 848 -15.04 10.90 -12.59
C GLY A 848 -16.06 11.64 -13.43
N TYR A 849 -17.19 11.01 -13.71
CA TYR A 849 -18.31 11.60 -14.42
C TYR A 849 -19.56 11.57 -13.55
N ASP A 850 -20.11 12.73 -13.31
CA ASP A 850 -21.39 12.91 -12.64
C ASP A 850 -22.52 12.94 -13.69
N PHE A 851 -23.36 11.91 -13.73
CA PHE A 851 -24.45 11.79 -14.69
C PHE A 851 -25.63 12.72 -14.41
N ILE A 852 -25.71 13.27 -13.19
CA ILE A 852 -26.81 14.17 -12.80
C ILE A 852 -26.50 15.59 -13.26
N ASN A 853 -25.30 16.03 -12.97
CA ASN A 853 -24.86 17.37 -13.35
C ASN A 853 -24.25 17.40 -14.76
N ASN A 854 -24.17 16.25 -15.46
CA ASN A 854 -23.60 16.08 -16.79
C ASN A 854 -22.20 16.71 -16.92
N GLN A 855 -21.36 16.52 -15.91
CA GLN A 855 -20.04 17.14 -15.87
C GLN A 855 -18.95 16.14 -15.44
N LEU A 856 -17.77 16.36 -15.99
CA LEU A 856 -16.56 15.70 -15.51
C LEU A 856 -16.18 16.31 -14.15
N GLY A 857 -15.89 15.46 -13.18
CA GLY A 857 -15.31 15.86 -11.91
C GLY A 857 -13.83 16.19 -12.06
N TYR A 858 -13.13 16.14 -10.95
CA TYR A 858 -11.69 16.31 -10.95
C TYR A 858 -11.03 15.35 -11.94
N THR A 859 -10.31 15.91 -12.90
CA THR A 859 -9.63 15.15 -13.97
C THR A 859 -8.13 15.38 -13.87
N ASN A 860 -7.38 14.30 -13.70
CA ASN A 860 -5.93 14.31 -13.76
C ASN A 860 -5.48 13.47 -14.95
N MET A 861 -4.71 14.08 -15.83
CA MET A 861 -4.12 13.43 -16.99
C MET A 861 -2.60 13.43 -16.86
N TYR A 862 -1.96 12.38 -17.33
CA TYR A 862 -0.51 12.37 -17.44
C TYR A 862 -0.08 11.82 -18.80
N ILE A 863 1.02 12.35 -19.28
CA ILE A 863 1.70 11.90 -20.50
C ILE A 863 3.14 11.61 -20.10
N SER A 864 3.60 10.39 -20.33
CA SER A 864 4.96 9.98 -20.03
C SER A 864 5.67 9.52 -21.29
N ARG A 865 6.92 9.94 -21.43
CA ARG A 865 7.78 9.56 -22.55
C ARG A 865 9.08 8.97 -22.06
N ASP A 866 9.42 7.83 -22.61
CA ASP A 866 10.74 7.23 -22.48
C ASP A 866 11.73 7.90 -23.42
N LEU A 867 12.73 8.57 -22.85
CA LEU A 867 13.82 9.26 -23.57
C LEU A 867 15.14 8.49 -23.44
N HIS A 868 15.10 7.16 -23.42
CA HIS A 868 16.23 6.24 -23.23
C HIS A 868 16.83 6.32 -21.83
N CYS A 869 17.74 7.23 -21.52
CA CYS A 869 18.35 7.43 -20.20
C CYS A 869 17.63 8.48 -19.34
N TRP A 870 16.68 9.21 -19.93
CA TRP A 870 15.79 10.15 -19.24
C TRP A 870 14.33 9.69 -19.35
N GLN A 871 13.51 10.22 -18.47
CA GLN A 871 12.06 10.09 -18.53
C GLN A 871 11.45 11.49 -18.44
N MET A 872 10.50 11.77 -19.31
CA MET A 872 9.69 12.99 -19.26
C MET A 872 8.29 12.61 -18.76
N SER A 873 7.76 13.34 -17.81
CA SER A 873 6.37 13.27 -17.40
C SER A 873 5.72 14.65 -17.45
N ILE A 874 4.53 14.70 -18.03
CA ILE A 874 3.66 15.88 -18.06
C ILE A 874 2.42 15.53 -17.29
N ASN A 875 2.13 16.25 -16.21
CA ASN A 875 0.89 16.11 -15.45
C ASN A 875 0.01 17.33 -15.70
N LEU A 876 -1.26 17.08 -15.99
CA LEU A 876 -2.23 18.07 -16.37
C LEU A 876 -3.51 17.89 -15.56
N ILE A 877 -3.98 18.96 -14.94
CA ILE A 877 -5.27 19.04 -14.30
C ILE A 877 -6.06 20.11 -15.04
N PRO A 878 -6.84 19.73 -16.10
CA PRO A 878 -7.50 20.70 -16.95
C PRO A 878 -8.83 21.22 -16.39
N ILE A 879 -9.45 20.49 -15.46
CA ILE A 879 -10.79 20.73 -14.93
C ILE A 879 -10.75 20.79 -13.41
N GLY A 880 -11.46 21.75 -12.82
CA GLY A 880 -11.56 21.97 -11.39
C GLY A 880 -11.15 23.39 -11.00
N THR A 881 -11.40 23.78 -9.76
CA THR A 881 -11.06 25.10 -9.18
C THR A 881 -9.55 25.39 -9.23
N TYR A 882 -8.73 24.35 -9.22
CA TYR A 882 -7.28 24.45 -9.30
C TYR A 882 -6.79 23.72 -10.54
N ARG A 883 -6.61 24.45 -11.62
CA ARG A 883 -6.00 23.92 -12.83
C ARG A 883 -4.48 23.97 -12.70
N GLN A 884 -3.81 22.89 -13.05
CA GLN A 884 -2.37 22.76 -12.90
C GLN A 884 -1.74 22.09 -14.12
N PHE A 885 -0.56 22.55 -14.45
CA PHE A 885 0.29 21.93 -15.45
C PHE A 885 1.70 21.78 -14.86
N SER A 886 2.30 20.61 -15.02
CA SER A 886 3.69 20.38 -14.64
C SER A 886 4.40 19.49 -15.65
N ILE A 887 5.63 19.86 -16.00
CA ILE A 887 6.55 19.05 -16.78
C ILE A 887 7.73 18.71 -15.89
N THR A 888 8.06 17.43 -15.81
CA THR A 888 9.25 16.92 -15.12
C THR A 888 10.07 16.09 -16.09
N ILE A 889 11.35 16.40 -16.21
CA ILE A 889 12.35 15.61 -16.97
C ILE A 889 13.39 15.16 -15.96
N SER A 890 13.58 13.87 -15.79
CA SER A 890 14.51 13.27 -14.82
C SER A 890 15.29 12.11 -15.42
N PRO A 891 16.54 11.88 -14.98
CA PRO A 891 17.26 10.65 -15.32
C PRO A 891 16.55 9.43 -14.76
N LYS A 892 16.60 8.30 -15.48
CA LYS A 892 16.04 7.03 -15.01
C LYS A 892 16.89 6.40 -13.92
N ALA A 893 18.21 6.61 -13.94
CA ALA A 893 19.12 6.05 -12.96
C ALA A 893 18.88 6.60 -11.57
N GLY A 894 18.80 5.73 -10.58
CA GLY A 894 18.52 6.08 -9.19
C GLY A 894 19.51 7.07 -8.60
N ILE A 895 20.77 6.93 -8.95
CA ILE A 895 21.87 7.78 -8.44
C ILE A 895 21.78 9.27 -8.88
N LEU A 896 21.15 9.54 -10.02
CA LEU A 896 20.99 10.90 -10.59
C LEU A 896 19.54 11.40 -10.53
N ARG A 897 18.64 10.73 -9.84
CA ARG A 897 17.21 11.03 -9.86
C ARG A 897 16.87 12.43 -9.31
N ASP A 898 17.69 12.96 -8.43
CA ASP A 898 17.54 14.31 -7.88
C ASP A 898 17.92 15.41 -8.90
N LEU A 899 18.65 15.04 -9.98
CA LEU A 899 18.96 15.94 -11.09
C LEU A 899 17.75 16.02 -12.03
N ARG A 900 16.69 16.68 -11.59
CA ARG A 900 15.46 16.84 -12.36
C ARG A 900 15.22 18.28 -12.75
N ILE A 901 14.69 18.47 -13.96
CA ILE A 901 14.17 19.75 -14.44
C ILE A 901 12.66 19.72 -14.25
N ASN A 902 12.15 20.55 -13.38
CA ASN A 902 10.73 20.65 -13.11
C ASN A 902 10.22 22.06 -13.40
N ARG A 903 9.14 22.14 -14.18
CA ARG A 903 8.40 23.37 -14.41
C ARG A 903 6.93 23.12 -14.10
N SER A 904 6.39 23.87 -13.15
CA SER A 904 4.98 23.78 -12.77
C SER A 904 4.33 25.15 -12.83
N ARG A 905 3.06 25.17 -13.26
CA ARG A 905 2.23 26.37 -13.22
C ARG A 905 0.84 25.97 -12.71
N THR A 906 0.35 26.69 -11.74
CA THR A 906 -0.99 26.52 -11.20
C THR A 906 -1.81 27.74 -11.60
N PHE A 907 -3.02 27.52 -12.07
CA PHE A 907 -3.99 28.55 -12.42
C PHE A 907 -5.13 28.46 -11.39
N TYR A 908 -5.44 29.59 -10.78
CA TYR A 908 -6.58 29.71 -9.89
C TYR A 908 -7.66 30.45 -10.65
N ASP A 909 -8.83 29.86 -10.75
CA ASP A 909 -10.04 30.62 -11.09
C ASP A 909 -10.55 31.22 -9.79
N LEU A 910 -10.32 32.52 -9.61
CA LEU A 910 -10.82 33.30 -8.48
C LEU A 910 -12.30 33.62 -8.69
#